data_60c79b9e67c4c10694c9d30e907756ec
#
_entry.id   60c79b9e67c4c10694c9d30e907756ec
#
_cell.length_a   1.000
_cell.length_b   1.000
_cell.length_c   1.000
_cell.angle_alpha   90.00
_cell.angle_beta   90.00
_cell.angle_gamma   90.00
#
_symmetry.space_group_name_H-M   'P 1'
#
loop_
_entity.id
_entity.type
_entity.pdbx_description
1 polymer ?
#
loop_
_entity_poly.entity_id
_entity_poly.type
_entity_poly.pdbx_seq_one_letter_code
_entity_poly.pdbx_strand_id
1 'polypeptide(L)'
;MTARRAFLKWLAAAPAATTLLPGTSRAALVDAGRGHVRVEDDVVGLHFDDVMRCRVVHKRGPRTQALTRFDAAGVVLKGRRIDRFALVSAQPGAGTTPFGAGQSLELVGRAAGGLVKTMTITLLDAFPGTALVAVSYANKGDAPLELEAAAAVSHRLLPAPRHAGGWWTCSGSTHQDRRDWAQPVVRGFDQRNFMGMDAPDYGGGTPVSDVWRRDVGLAVGHLDKLPQLVSLPVRAAGDEVDIGLVDDAKRTLAPGATLALPLSFVTVHGGDFWMPLDRYRRLMTLQGIHAPVPPADAYEPVWCAWGYEREFSFPLVRATIPKMQALGLKWVVLDDGWQLRTGDWRPDPAKYPNGDADMKSFVDEIHSRGLLARIWIAPLAVAPGSDELHDNVDELLLDKDGAPQVVSWWNSFYVCPAYGKTQERMAAIARKIIGEWGFDGLKVDGQHLNGVAPCHNPAHHHARPEDSTQHLADFYKALYDAVKAVKPQAVVEVCPCGTGYAYHNMPWIDQAPASDPESSWQVRHKGKTLKALMGASSAYAGDHVELSTGGQDFASTVGVGGVVSTKFTWPVDPKPKDSFLLTPEREAHWKKWIGAYNARRLSQGTYRGELYDIAFDKPETHVVEKDGVLHYAFYADEWHGPVTLRGLGPGDWIVEDWIEGRTVGTVNAARPTLELQFKNHLLVLARRAGTA
;
A
#
# COMPACT_ATOMS: atom_id res chain seq x y z
N MET A 1 36.32 -24.45 -21.98
CA MET A 1 36.08 -25.05 -20.64
C MET A 1 36.75 -24.21 -19.58
N THR A 2 36.20 -23.06 -19.19
CA THR A 2 36.66 -22.25 -18.03
C THR A 2 35.78 -21.00 -17.83
N ALA A 3 34.44 -21.18 -17.77
CA ALA A 3 33.53 -20.07 -17.47
C ALA A 3 32.31 -20.51 -16.60
N ARG A 4 32.35 -21.69 -15.98
CA ARG A 4 31.23 -22.25 -15.21
C ARG A 4 31.50 -22.39 -13.70
N ARG A 5 32.64 -21.87 -13.18
CA ARG A 5 33.00 -22.00 -11.74
C ARG A 5 33.01 -20.72 -10.94
N ALA A 6 32.62 -19.56 -11.50
CA ALA A 6 32.57 -18.29 -10.78
C ALA A 6 31.14 -17.89 -10.31
N PHE A 7 30.09 -18.64 -10.70
CA PHE A 7 28.68 -18.29 -10.39
C PHE A 7 28.11 -18.96 -9.14
N LEU A 8 28.89 -19.76 -8.42
CA LEU A 8 28.42 -20.54 -7.25
C LEU A 8 29.03 -20.13 -5.91
N LYS A 9 29.59 -18.91 -5.80
CA LYS A 9 30.16 -18.38 -4.53
C LYS A 9 29.49 -17.12 -3.97
N TRP A 10 28.30 -16.72 -4.50
CA TRP A 10 27.55 -15.56 -4.01
C TRP A 10 26.20 -15.90 -3.38
N LEU A 11 25.96 -17.19 -3.04
CA LEU A 11 24.72 -17.66 -2.42
C LEU A 11 24.87 -18.04 -0.95
N ALA A 12 25.78 -17.38 -0.20
CA ALA A 12 25.98 -17.65 1.22
C ALA A 12 26.23 -16.37 2.00
N ALA A 13 25.27 -15.46 2.03
CA ALA A 13 25.10 -14.47 3.11
C ALA A 13 23.66 -13.93 3.07
N ALA A 14 22.65 -14.79 3.25
CA ALA A 14 21.40 -14.33 3.78
C ALA A 14 21.61 -14.01 5.26
N PRO A 15 21.21 -12.83 5.77
CA PRO A 15 21.18 -12.61 7.19
C PRO A 15 20.26 -13.66 7.81
N ALA A 16 20.75 -14.31 8.86
CA ALA A 16 19.97 -15.25 9.66
C ALA A 16 18.72 -14.50 10.14
N ALA A 17 17.58 -14.78 9.50
CA ALA A 17 16.29 -14.53 10.08
C ALA A 17 16.33 -15.30 11.42
N THR A 18 16.21 -14.57 12.52
CA THR A 18 15.92 -15.16 13.82
C THR A 18 14.64 -15.95 13.64
N THR A 19 14.78 -17.24 13.38
CA THR A 19 13.70 -18.21 13.48
C THR A 19 13.25 -18.14 14.93
N LEU A 20 12.15 -17.42 15.17
CA LEU A 20 11.26 -17.79 16.23
C LEU A 20 10.95 -19.27 15.93
N LEU A 21 11.48 -20.16 16.76
CA LEU A 21 11.09 -21.57 16.73
C LEU A 21 9.56 -21.58 16.70
N PRO A 22 8.92 -22.23 15.71
CA PRO A 22 7.48 -22.39 15.74
C PRO A 22 7.21 -23.12 17.04
N GLY A 23 6.59 -22.41 18.01
CA GLY A 23 5.89 -23.12 19.07
C GLY A 23 5.00 -24.11 18.34
N THR A 24 5.04 -25.37 18.73
CA THR A 24 4.20 -26.42 18.17
C THR A 24 2.75 -25.92 18.24
N SER A 25 2.25 -25.33 17.14
CA SER A 25 0.85 -24.95 17.05
C SER A 25 0.07 -26.24 17.24
N ARG A 26 -0.78 -26.28 18.25
CA ARG A 26 -1.75 -27.37 18.36
C ARG A 26 -2.53 -27.37 17.05
N ALA A 27 -2.63 -28.55 16.43
CA ALA A 27 -3.45 -28.74 15.23
C ALA A 27 -4.82 -28.09 15.46
N ALA A 28 -5.29 -27.31 14.48
CA ALA A 28 -6.57 -26.62 14.59
C ALA A 28 -7.68 -27.63 14.94
N LEU A 29 -8.50 -27.28 15.93
CA LEU A 29 -9.62 -28.14 16.34
C LEU A 29 -10.79 -27.91 15.39
N VAL A 30 -11.26 -28.94 14.72
CA VAL A 30 -12.52 -28.94 13.98
C VAL A 30 -13.53 -29.79 14.72
N ASP A 31 -14.63 -29.16 15.16
CA ASP A 31 -15.72 -29.83 15.85
C ASP A 31 -17.01 -29.62 15.06
N ALA A 32 -17.59 -30.71 14.54
CA ALA A 32 -18.78 -30.74 13.72
C ALA A 32 -19.95 -31.40 14.44
N GLY A 33 -20.04 -31.28 15.78
CA GLY A 33 -21.11 -31.85 16.59
C GLY A 33 -22.50 -31.23 16.33
N ARG A 34 -23.57 -31.91 16.78
CA ARG A 34 -24.96 -31.43 16.63
C ARG A 34 -25.14 -30.09 17.37
N GLY A 35 -25.46 -29.03 16.61
CA GLY A 35 -25.87 -27.73 17.15
C GLY A 35 -24.77 -26.68 17.28
N HIS A 36 -23.48 -27.06 17.22
CA HIS A 36 -22.36 -26.13 17.24
C HIS A 36 -21.22 -26.67 16.36
N VAL A 37 -20.96 -25.95 15.31
CA VAL A 37 -19.85 -26.26 14.41
C VAL A 37 -18.77 -25.20 14.57
N ARG A 38 -17.51 -25.60 14.73
CA ARG A 38 -16.40 -24.68 14.94
C ARG A 38 -15.10 -25.17 14.33
N VAL A 39 -14.27 -24.24 13.94
CA VAL A 39 -12.88 -24.44 13.59
C VAL A 39 -12.04 -23.41 14.34
N GLU A 40 -11.01 -23.86 15.06
CA GLU A 40 -10.23 -23.01 15.96
C GLU A 40 -8.75 -23.34 15.90
N ASP A 41 -7.90 -22.32 16.01
CA ASP A 41 -6.48 -22.45 16.39
C ASP A 41 -6.22 -21.83 17.79
N ASP A 42 -4.96 -21.53 18.11
CA ASP A 42 -4.60 -20.94 19.41
C ASP A 42 -4.93 -19.46 19.53
N VAL A 43 -5.32 -18.78 18.43
CA VAL A 43 -5.57 -17.32 18.34
C VAL A 43 -7.02 -17.01 17.99
N VAL A 44 -7.60 -17.74 17.03
CA VAL A 44 -8.94 -17.47 16.50
C VAL A 44 -9.82 -18.72 16.53
N GLY A 45 -11.11 -18.51 16.75
CA GLY A 45 -12.14 -19.51 16.50
C GLY A 45 -13.27 -18.92 15.65
N LEU A 46 -13.72 -19.67 14.67
CA LEU A 46 -14.92 -19.38 13.90
C LEU A 46 -15.99 -20.39 14.27
N HIS A 47 -17.06 -19.89 14.90
CA HIS A 47 -18.18 -20.70 15.40
C HIS A 47 -19.42 -20.44 14.54
N PHE A 48 -20.07 -21.50 14.12
CA PHE A 48 -21.26 -21.46 13.26
C PHE A 48 -22.48 -22.05 13.98
N ASP A 49 -23.62 -21.42 13.76
CA ASP A 49 -24.89 -21.95 14.22
C ASP A 49 -25.63 -22.77 13.15
N ASP A 50 -26.82 -23.23 13.46
CA ASP A 50 -27.68 -24.06 12.63
C ASP A 50 -28.17 -23.39 11.32
N VAL A 51 -27.95 -22.09 11.18
CA VAL A 51 -28.29 -21.31 9.96
C VAL A 51 -27.05 -20.66 9.32
N MET A 52 -25.86 -21.19 9.59
CA MET A 52 -24.58 -20.76 9.06
C MET A 52 -24.21 -19.30 9.37
N ARG A 53 -24.70 -18.73 10.48
CA ARG A 53 -24.15 -17.47 10.99
C ARG A 53 -22.84 -17.76 11.69
N CYS A 54 -21.86 -16.88 11.47
CA CYS A 54 -20.52 -16.99 12.04
C CYS A 54 -20.34 -16.03 13.22
N ARG A 55 -19.69 -16.48 14.27
CA ARG A 55 -19.14 -15.66 15.34
C ARG A 55 -17.65 -15.87 15.44
N VAL A 56 -16.88 -14.79 15.38
CA VAL A 56 -15.43 -14.82 15.60
C VAL A 56 -15.15 -14.69 17.09
N VAL A 57 -14.27 -15.55 17.59
CA VAL A 57 -13.76 -15.50 18.97
C VAL A 57 -12.24 -15.31 18.92
N HIS A 58 -11.73 -14.49 19.85
CA HIS A 58 -10.30 -14.31 20.07
C HIS A 58 -9.88 -15.17 21.27
N LYS A 59 -8.80 -15.92 21.12
CA LYS A 59 -8.24 -16.80 22.13
C LYS A 59 -6.93 -16.22 22.65
N ARG A 60 -6.82 -16.10 23.97
CA ARG A 60 -5.60 -15.68 24.67
C ARG A 60 -5.24 -16.72 25.73
N GLY A 61 -4.52 -17.76 25.31
CA GLY A 61 -4.27 -18.92 26.16
C GLY A 61 -5.61 -19.56 26.58
N PRO A 62 -5.88 -19.73 27.89
CA PRO A 62 -7.12 -20.37 28.36
C PRO A 62 -8.37 -19.47 28.24
N ARG A 63 -8.20 -18.16 27.95
CA ARG A 63 -9.32 -17.22 27.84
C ARG A 63 -9.81 -17.13 26.42
N THR A 64 -11.13 -17.24 26.25
CA THR A 64 -11.80 -17.04 24.95
C THR A 64 -12.77 -15.88 25.09
N GLN A 65 -12.70 -14.93 24.19
CA GLN A 65 -13.57 -13.75 24.16
C GLN A 65 -14.29 -13.67 22.81
N ALA A 66 -15.60 -13.56 22.82
CA ALA A 66 -16.35 -13.23 21.60
C ALA A 66 -15.95 -11.85 21.11
N LEU A 67 -15.51 -11.79 19.85
CA LEU A 67 -15.15 -10.54 19.17
C LEU A 67 -16.32 -9.99 18.37
N THR A 68 -17.14 -10.89 17.78
CA THR A 68 -18.30 -10.54 16.99
C THR A 68 -19.59 -11.16 17.54
N ARG A 69 -20.73 -10.62 17.11
CA ARG A 69 -22.01 -11.35 17.20
C ARG A 69 -22.03 -12.51 16.20
N PHE A 70 -23.05 -13.37 16.30
CA PHE A 70 -23.40 -14.23 15.18
C PHE A 70 -23.97 -13.36 14.06
N ASP A 71 -23.28 -13.31 12.94
CA ASP A 71 -23.66 -12.60 11.72
C ASP A 71 -23.46 -13.51 10.50
N ALA A 72 -24.10 -13.20 9.39
CA ALA A 72 -24.07 -14.04 8.23
C ALA A 72 -23.74 -13.28 6.95
N ALA A 73 -22.76 -13.78 6.23
CA ALA A 73 -22.62 -13.51 4.79
C ALA A 73 -23.79 -14.14 4.04
N GLY A 74 -24.38 -13.41 3.12
CA GLY A 74 -25.53 -13.83 2.34
C GLY A 74 -25.64 -13.10 1.02
N VAL A 75 -26.79 -13.17 0.37
CA VAL A 75 -27.08 -12.49 -0.90
C VAL A 75 -28.23 -11.50 -0.74
N VAL A 76 -28.29 -10.51 -1.65
CA VAL A 76 -29.45 -9.61 -1.77
C VAL A 76 -30.18 -9.95 -3.07
N LEU A 77 -31.47 -10.27 -2.95
CA LEU A 77 -32.38 -10.60 -4.04
C LEU A 77 -33.56 -9.64 -4.01
N LYS A 78 -33.74 -8.80 -5.05
CA LYS A 78 -34.86 -7.84 -5.14
C LYS A 78 -35.04 -7.02 -3.85
N GLY A 79 -33.95 -6.42 -3.36
CA GLY A 79 -33.93 -5.64 -2.11
C GLY A 79 -34.04 -6.44 -0.81
N ARG A 80 -34.18 -7.77 -0.89
CA ARG A 80 -34.29 -8.65 0.30
C ARG A 80 -32.98 -9.39 0.55
N ARG A 81 -32.44 -9.26 1.76
CA ARG A 81 -31.29 -10.03 2.21
C ARG A 81 -31.68 -11.46 2.59
N ILE A 82 -30.95 -12.43 2.04
CA ILE A 82 -31.03 -13.85 2.37
C ILE A 82 -29.71 -14.24 3.01
N ASP A 83 -29.69 -14.38 4.32
CA ASP A 83 -28.48 -14.60 5.13
C ASP A 83 -28.64 -15.80 6.10
N ARG A 84 -29.76 -16.50 6.06
CA ARG A 84 -30.02 -17.71 6.88
C ARG A 84 -30.08 -18.93 5.97
N PHE A 85 -29.08 -19.78 6.08
CA PHE A 85 -28.96 -21.03 5.32
C PHE A 85 -29.01 -22.19 6.30
N ALA A 86 -30.14 -22.91 6.35
CA ALA A 86 -30.25 -24.09 7.21
C ALA A 86 -29.08 -25.04 6.91
N LEU A 87 -28.27 -25.33 7.91
CA LEU A 87 -27.08 -26.17 7.78
C LEU A 87 -27.49 -27.60 7.41
N VAL A 88 -26.95 -28.09 6.30
CA VAL A 88 -27.20 -29.44 5.78
C VAL A 88 -26.07 -30.39 6.12
N SER A 89 -24.83 -29.92 5.99
CA SER A 89 -23.64 -30.71 6.29
C SER A 89 -22.49 -29.83 6.81
N ALA A 90 -21.68 -30.43 7.64
CA ALA A 90 -20.41 -29.88 8.13
C ALA A 90 -19.36 -30.98 8.08
N GLN A 91 -18.35 -30.81 7.25
CA GLN A 91 -17.32 -31.84 7.02
C GLN A 91 -15.94 -31.28 7.35
N PRO A 92 -15.27 -31.84 8.39
CA PRO A 92 -13.87 -31.57 8.66
C PRO A 92 -12.99 -32.12 7.55
N GLY A 93 -11.90 -31.40 7.27
CA GLY A 93 -10.87 -31.79 6.32
C GLY A 93 -9.50 -31.26 6.75
N ALA A 94 -8.48 -31.73 6.06
CA ALA A 94 -7.12 -31.21 6.15
C ALA A 94 -6.50 -31.29 4.77
N GLY A 95 -5.58 -30.37 4.48
CA GLY A 95 -4.94 -30.37 3.18
C GLY A 95 -3.91 -29.26 3.02
N THR A 96 -3.28 -29.27 1.84
CA THR A 96 -2.34 -28.23 1.44
C THR A 96 -3.02 -27.29 0.48
N THR A 97 -2.97 -26.02 0.77
CA THR A 97 -3.42 -24.92 -0.08
C THR A 97 -2.20 -24.24 -0.74
N PRO A 98 -2.38 -23.31 -1.70
CA PRO A 98 -1.30 -22.47 -2.20
C PRO A 98 -0.59 -21.66 -1.09
N PHE A 99 -1.21 -21.51 0.07
CA PHE A 99 -0.69 -20.76 1.22
C PHE A 99 -0.09 -21.65 2.31
N GLY A 100 -0.05 -22.97 2.10
CA GLY A 100 0.48 -23.95 3.03
C GLY A 100 -0.55 -24.96 3.53
N ALA A 101 -0.13 -25.81 4.45
CA ALA A 101 -0.99 -26.80 5.11
C ALA A 101 -1.95 -26.13 6.10
N GLY A 102 -3.08 -26.78 6.34
CA GLY A 102 -4.07 -26.30 7.30
C GLY A 102 -5.20 -27.29 7.55
N GLN A 103 -5.99 -27.02 8.58
CA GLN A 103 -7.22 -27.72 8.91
C GLN A 103 -8.40 -26.98 8.30
N SER A 104 -9.33 -27.69 7.69
CA SER A 104 -10.48 -27.09 7.01
C SER A 104 -11.81 -27.61 7.54
N LEU A 105 -12.83 -26.81 7.32
CA LEU A 105 -14.23 -27.13 7.59
C LEU A 105 -15.06 -26.69 6.39
N GLU A 106 -15.72 -27.66 5.74
CA GLU A 106 -16.70 -27.34 4.69
C GLU A 106 -18.11 -27.36 5.28
N LEU A 107 -18.86 -26.31 5.01
CA LEU A 107 -20.26 -26.14 5.41
C LEU A 107 -21.12 -26.00 4.17
N VAL A 108 -22.22 -26.73 4.12
CA VAL A 108 -23.27 -26.60 3.09
C VAL A 108 -24.58 -26.27 3.76
N GLY A 109 -25.24 -25.21 3.31
CA GLY A 109 -26.54 -24.81 3.82
C GLY A 109 -27.50 -24.42 2.70
N ARG A 110 -28.80 -24.47 3.01
CA ARG A 110 -29.90 -24.20 2.06
C ARG A 110 -30.80 -23.08 2.56
N ALA A 111 -31.19 -22.22 1.66
CA ALA A 111 -32.25 -21.25 1.87
C ALA A 111 -33.46 -21.54 0.99
N ALA A 112 -34.56 -20.82 1.24
CA ALA A 112 -35.77 -20.94 0.41
C ALA A 112 -35.48 -20.60 -1.07
N GLY A 113 -36.28 -21.14 -2.01
CA GLY A 113 -36.11 -20.91 -3.43
C GLY A 113 -34.96 -21.68 -4.09
N GLY A 114 -34.43 -22.72 -3.42
CA GLY A 114 -33.37 -23.57 -3.96
C GLY A 114 -31.96 -22.96 -3.92
N LEU A 115 -31.75 -21.84 -3.23
CA LEU A 115 -30.43 -21.25 -3.06
C LEU A 115 -29.59 -22.07 -2.07
N VAL A 116 -28.40 -22.48 -2.50
CA VAL A 116 -27.45 -23.25 -1.70
C VAL A 116 -26.19 -22.42 -1.50
N LYS A 117 -25.71 -22.34 -0.27
CA LYS A 117 -24.42 -21.74 0.11
C LYS A 117 -23.44 -22.85 0.49
N THR A 118 -22.27 -22.84 -0.13
CA THR A 118 -21.12 -23.64 0.30
C THR A 118 -20.04 -22.71 0.82
N MET A 119 -19.47 -23.05 1.97
CA MET A 119 -18.38 -22.27 2.59
C MET A 119 -17.30 -23.24 3.05
N THR A 120 -16.06 -23.01 2.61
CA THR A 120 -14.88 -23.74 3.10
C THR A 120 -14.00 -22.76 3.87
N ILE A 121 -13.75 -23.09 5.14
CA ILE A 121 -12.86 -22.33 6.01
C ILE A 121 -11.59 -23.15 6.21
N THR A 122 -10.41 -22.56 6.02
CA THR A 122 -9.12 -23.21 6.27
C THR A 122 -8.28 -22.36 7.22
N LEU A 123 -7.94 -22.89 8.38
CA LEU A 123 -6.96 -22.30 9.29
C LEU A 123 -5.57 -22.77 8.89
N LEU A 124 -4.68 -21.79 8.62
CA LEU A 124 -3.33 -22.06 8.12
C LEU A 124 -2.35 -22.29 9.26
N ASP A 125 -1.64 -23.42 9.23
CA ASP A 125 -0.65 -23.77 10.27
C ASP A 125 0.47 -22.73 10.39
N ALA A 126 0.91 -22.16 9.25
CA ALA A 126 1.98 -21.15 9.20
C ALA A 126 1.51 -19.71 9.56
N PHE A 127 0.19 -19.48 9.67
CA PHE A 127 -0.38 -18.17 9.93
C PHE A 127 -1.45 -18.22 11.04
N PRO A 128 -1.06 -18.49 12.30
CA PRO A 128 -2.01 -18.56 13.41
C PRO A 128 -2.88 -17.28 13.50
N GLY A 129 -4.17 -17.45 13.75
CA GLY A 129 -5.13 -16.37 13.76
C GLY A 129 -5.67 -15.97 12.39
N THR A 130 -5.32 -16.71 11.32
CA THR A 130 -5.79 -16.42 9.96
C THR A 130 -6.58 -17.59 9.38
N ALA A 131 -7.79 -17.30 8.93
CA ALA A 131 -8.64 -18.22 8.20
C ALA A 131 -8.76 -17.80 6.74
N LEU A 132 -8.56 -18.73 5.80
CA LEU A 132 -9.02 -18.59 4.42
C LEU A 132 -10.51 -18.90 4.38
N VAL A 133 -11.27 -18.17 3.58
CA VAL A 133 -12.73 -18.35 3.45
C VAL A 133 -13.11 -18.34 1.98
N ALA A 134 -13.45 -19.52 1.45
CA ALA A 134 -14.00 -19.69 0.11
C ALA A 134 -15.52 -19.84 0.19
N VAL A 135 -16.27 -19.02 -0.55
CA VAL A 135 -17.74 -19.03 -0.54
C VAL A 135 -18.28 -19.11 -1.94
N SER A 136 -19.30 -19.94 -2.11
CA SER A 136 -20.10 -19.99 -3.35
C SER A 136 -21.59 -20.07 -3.07
N TYR A 137 -22.37 -19.53 -4.02
CA TYR A 137 -23.82 -19.56 -4.03
C TYR A 137 -24.31 -20.26 -5.30
N ALA A 138 -25.08 -21.34 -5.16
CA ALA A 138 -25.61 -22.10 -6.27
C ALA A 138 -27.15 -21.99 -6.30
N ASN A 139 -27.70 -21.73 -7.48
CA ASN A 139 -29.14 -21.80 -7.74
C ASN A 139 -29.53 -23.24 -8.07
N LYS A 140 -30.12 -23.97 -7.13
CA LYS A 140 -30.66 -25.33 -7.32
C LYS A 140 -32.18 -25.32 -7.47
N GLY A 141 -32.80 -24.14 -7.63
CA GLY A 141 -34.21 -23.97 -7.97
C GLY A 141 -34.46 -23.98 -9.48
N ASP A 142 -35.71 -23.85 -9.88
CA ASP A 142 -36.16 -23.94 -11.28
C ASP A 142 -36.25 -22.55 -11.94
N ALA A 143 -36.13 -21.45 -11.21
CA ALA A 143 -36.22 -20.09 -11.70
C ALA A 143 -34.91 -19.32 -11.56
N PRO A 144 -34.59 -18.38 -12.47
CA PRO A 144 -33.42 -17.53 -12.30
C PRO A 144 -33.53 -16.62 -11.07
N LEU A 145 -32.39 -16.35 -10.41
CA LEU A 145 -32.28 -15.46 -9.24
C LEU A 145 -31.56 -14.16 -9.65
N GLU A 146 -32.22 -13.03 -9.44
CA GLU A 146 -31.67 -11.72 -9.70
C GLU A 146 -30.88 -11.28 -8.46
N LEU A 147 -29.55 -11.42 -8.51
CA LEU A 147 -28.64 -11.01 -7.45
C LEU A 147 -28.32 -9.53 -7.57
N GLU A 148 -28.48 -8.78 -6.49
CA GLU A 148 -28.02 -7.39 -6.35
C GLU A 148 -26.68 -7.30 -5.64
N ALA A 149 -26.38 -8.24 -4.74
CA ALA A 149 -25.10 -8.38 -4.06
C ALA A 149 -24.93 -9.79 -3.50
N ALA A 150 -23.67 -10.20 -3.29
CA ALA A 150 -23.30 -11.44 -2.61
C ALA A 150 -22.11 -11.20 -1.68
N ALA A 151 -22.22 -11.56 -0.41
CA ALA A 151 -21.16 -11.42 0.58
C ALA A 151 -20.38 -12.72 0.75
N ALA A 152 -19.06 -12.64 0.73
CA ALA A 152 -18.17 -13.72 1.13
C ALA A 152 -18.01 -13.76 2.66
N VAL A 153 -17.80 -12.58 3.27
CA VAL A 153 -17.59 -12.41 4.71
C VAL A 153 -18.46 -11.26 5.20
N SER A 154 -19.05 -11.42 6.38
CA SER A 154 -19.77 -10.38 7.11
C SER A 154 -19.62 -10.62 8.61
N HIS A 155 -19.15 -9.61 9.32
CA HIS A 155 -18.95 -9.68 10.76
C HIS A 155 -19.40 -8.38 11.41
N ARG A 156 -20.08 -8.49 12.55
CA ARG A 156 -20.44 -7.37 13.41
C ARG A 156 -19.66 -7.46 14.72
N LEU A 157 -18.65 -6.58 14.87
CA LEU A 157 -17.85 -6.50 16.08
C LEU A 157 -18.67 -5.94 17.24
N LEU A 158 -18.46 -6.53 18.40
CA LEU A 158 -19.09 -6.10 19.65
C LEU A 158 -18.55 -4.73 20.11
N PRO A 159 -19.31 -3.99 20.93
CA PRO A 159 -18.84 -2.72 21.48
C PRO A 159 -17.46 -2.86 22.14
N ALA A 160 -16.60 -1.86 21.93
CA ALA A 160 -15.30 -1.83 22.59
C ALA A 160 -15.47 -1.64 24.10
N PRO A 161 -14.82 -2.45 24.96
CA PRO A 161 -14.78 -2.18 26.39
C PRO A 161 -14.15 -0.81 26.65
N ARG A 162 -14.63 -0.08 27.69
CA ARG A 162 -14.16 1.29 27.99
C ARG A 162 -12.64 1.41 28.10
N HIS A 163 -11.97 0.40 28.65
CA HIS A 163 -10.50 0.40 28.83
C HIS A 163 -9.72 0.13 27.53
N ALA A 164 -10.37 -0.39 26.47
CA ALA A 164 -9.73 -0.72 25.21
C ALA A 164 -9.69 0.47 24.21
N GLY A 165 -10.25 1.61 24.56
CA GLY A 165 -10.46 2.74 23.65
C GLY A 165 -11.59 2.48 22.65
N GLY A 166 -11.75 3.34 21.67
CA GLY A 166 -12.68 3.15 20.57
C GLY A 166 -12.11 2.22 19.49
N TRP A 167 -12.95 1.90 18.51
CA TRP A 167 -12.51 1.23 17.31
C TRP A 167 -11.82 2.20 16.35
N TRP A 168 -10.76 1.74 15.73
CA TRP A 168 -10.09 2.36 14.60
C TRP A 168 -10.24 1.47 13.38
N THR A 169 -10.12 2.04 12.19
CA THR A 169 -10.12 1.29 10.92
C THR A 169 -8.99 1.73 10.02
N CYS A 170 -8.49 0.80 9.23
CA CYS A 170 -7.59 1.06 8.11
C CYS A 170 -8.16 0.43 6.84
N SER A 171 -8.21 1.21 5.77
CA SER A 171 -8.66 0.76 4.47
C SER A 171 -7.67 1.17 3.38
N GLY A 172 -7.36 0.24 2.49
CA GLY A 172 -6.52 0.50 1.32
C GLY A 172 -7.24 1.11 0.13
N SER A 173 -8.56 1.38 0.25
CA SER A 173 -9.37 1.94 -0.83
C SER A 173 -9.12 3.43 -1.02
N THR A 174 -9.15 3.86 -2.27
CA THR A 174 -9.00 5.26 -2.67
C THR A 174 -10.33 5.99 -2.61
N HIS A 175 -10.32 7.20 -2.03
CA HIS A 175 -11.47 8.08 -1.89
C HIS A 175 -11.21 9.47 -2.47
N GLN A 176 -12.25 10.09 -3.01
CA GLN A 176 -12.18 11.43 -3.59
C GLN A 176 -11.82 12.52 -2.58
N ASP A 177 -12.22 12.36 -1.31
CA ASP A 177 -11.96 13.31 -0.25
C ASP A 177 -10.59 13.13 0.44
N ARG A 178 -9.72 12.31 -0.13
CA ARG A 178 -8.34 12.07 0.35
C ARG A 178 -8.24 11.77 1.85
N ARG A 179 -9.19 11.00 2.39
CA ARG A 179 -9.19 10.65 3.82
C ARG A 179 -7.93 9.90 4.22
N ASP A 180 -7.54 10.06 5.46
CA ASP A 180 -6.50 9.24 6.06
C ASP A 180 -6.90 7.75 6.00
N TRP A 181 -5.96 6.89 5.67
CA TRP A 181 -6.19 5.46 5.52
C TRP A 181 -6.50 4.77 6.85
N ALA A 182 -5.97 5.30 7.98
CA ALA A 182 -6.33 4.88 9.32
C ALA A 182 -6.98 6.04 10.09
N GLN A 183 -8.14 5.76 10.68
CA GLN A 183 -8.94 6.75 11.36
C GLN A 183 -9.86 6.10 12.40
N PRO A 184 -10.33 6.85 13.42
CA PRO A 184 -11.28 6.32 14.39
C PRO A 184 -12.64 6.05 13.74
N VAL A 185 -13.27 4.93 14.12
CA VAL A 185 -14.65 4.62 13.73
C VAL A 185 -15.57 5.35 14.69
N VAL A 186 -16.08 6.51 14.25
CA VAL A 186 -17.00 7.34 15.02
C VAL A 186 -18.45 7.09 14.61
N ARG A 187 -19.39 7.60 15.40
CA ARG A 187 -20.83 7.51 15.08
C ARG A 187 -21.10 8.08 13.68
N GLY A 188 -21.80 7.31 12.85
CA GLY A 188 -22.13 7.69 11.47
C GLY A 188 -21.02 7.37 10.47
N PHE A 189 -19.92 6.73 10.91
CA PHE A 189 -18.90 6.24 9.98
C PHE A 189 -19.50 5.20 9.05
N ASP A 190 -19.35 5.42 7.73
CA ASP A 190 -19.81 4.51 6.68
C ASP A 190 -18.89 4.65 5.49
N GLN A 191 -18.06 3.63 5.23
CA GLN A 191 -17.20 3.56 4.07
C GLN A 191 -17.45 2.25 3.33
N ARG A 192 -17.78 2.36 2.05
CA ARG A 192 -17.98 1.20 1.17
C ARG A 192 -16.66 0.50 0.87
N ASN A 193 -15.57 1.22 0.71
CA ASN A 193 -14.25 0.72 0.34
C ASN A 193 -14.30 -0.14 -0.93
N PHE A 194 -14.85 0.41 -2.00
CA PHE A 194 -14.95 -0.27 -3.29
C PHE A 194 -13.57 -0.33 -3.97
N MET A 195 -13.21 -1.52 -4.47
CA MET A 195 -11.91 -1.75 -5.13
C MET A 195 -11.91 -1.39 -6.62
N GLY A 196 -13.04 -1.00 -7.20
CA GLY A 196 -13.13 -0.42 -8.53
C GLY A 196 -13.13 1.10 -8.49
N MET A 197 -13.38 1.72 -9.63
CA MET A 197 -13.52 3.18 -9.75
C MET A 197 -14.86 3.63 -9.17
N ASP A 198 -14.84 4.40 -8.11
CA ASP A 198 -16.02 4.87 -7.38
C ASP A 198 -16.38 6.33 -7.68
N ALA A 199 -15.42 7.11 -8.16
CA ALA A 199 -15.56 8.47 -8.64
C ALA A 199 -14.53 8.74 -9.76
N PRO A 200 -14.69 9.80 -10.56
CA PRO A 200 -13.67 10.16 -11.54
C PRO A 200 -12.28 10.24 -10.90
N ASP A 201 -11.28 9.55 -11.47
CA ASP A 201 -9.89 9.46 -11.04
C ASP A 201 -9.65 8.75 -9.68
N TYR A 202 -10.69 8.26 -9.01
CA TYR A 202 -10.54 7.62 -7.70
C TYR A 202 -11.06 6.20 -7.73
N GLY A 203 -10.23 5.26 -7.32
CA GLY A 203 -10.58 3.85 -7.24
C GLY A 203 -9.39 2.94 -7.01
N GLY A 204 -9.66 1.65 -6.87
CA GLY A 204 -8.65 0.64 -6.60
C GLY A 204 -8.04 0.74 -5.21
N GLY A 205 -6.89 0.12 -5.03
CA GLY A 205 -6.15 0.13 -3.77
C GLY A 205 -5.71 -1.25 -3.31
N THR A 206 -5.47 -1.37 -2.01
CA THR A 206 -5.15 -2.65 -1.36
C THR A 206 -6.44 -3.30 -0.85
N PRO A 207 -6.75 -4.55 -1.27
CA PRO A 207 -8.03 -5.18 -0.94
C PRO A 207 -8.04 -5.76 0.48
N VAL A 208 -7.78 -4.91 1.47
CA VAL A 208 -7.79 -5.22 2.91
C VAL A 208 -8.46 -4.09 3.66
N SER A 209 -9.42 -4.44 4.52
CA SER A 209 -9.94 -3.54 5.56
C SER A 209 -9.67 -4.15 6.92
N ASP A 210 -9.26 -3.31 7.86
CA ASP A 210 -8.99 -3.66 9.24
C ASP A 210 -9.81 -2.80 10.21
N VAL A 211 -10.26 -3.41 11.29
CA VAL A 211 -10.88 -2.71 12.42
C VAL A 211 -10.21 -3.20 13.69
N TRP A 212 -9.56 -2.30 14.44
CA TRP A 212 -8.84 -2.68 15.67
C TRP A 212 -9.12 -1.70 16.83
N ARG A 213 -8.84 -2.19 18.00
CA ARG A 213 -8.77 -1.45 19.26
C ARG A 213 -7.49 -1.88 19.99
N ARG A 214 -7.18 -1.24 21.11
CA ARG A 214 -5.89 -1.46 21.84
C ARG A 214 -5.50 -2.93 22.04
N ASP A 215 -6.43 -3.83 22.22
CA ASP A 215 -6.13 -5.21 22.62
C ASP A 215 -6.38 -6.25 21.54
N VAL A 216 -7.13 -5.94 20.47
CA VAL A 216 -7.47 -6.87 19.39
C VAL A 216 -7.97 -6.16 18.15
N GLY A 217 -7.66 -6.72 16.98
CA GLY A 217 -8.19 -6.33 15.68
C GLY A 217 -8.73 -7.52 14.89
N LEU A 218 -9.59 -7.19 13.91
CA LEU A 218 -10.15 -8.11 12.92
C LEU A 218 -10.02 -7.47 11.55
N ALA A 219 -9.27 -8.11 10.66
CA ALA A 219 -9.15 -7.68 9.28
C ALA A 219 -9.77 -8.69 8.32
N VAL A 220 -10.28 -8.19 7.21
CA VAL A 220 -10.82 -8.97 6.09
C VAL A 220 -10.24 -8.47 4.78
N GLY A 221 -10.17 -9.36 3.78
CA GLY A 221 -9.70 -9.00 2.45
C GLY A 221 -9.80 -10.19 1.49
N HIS A 222 -9.38 -10.00 0.23
CA HIS A 222 -9.27 -11.10 -0.73
C HIS A 222 -7.82 -11.39 -1.11
N LEU A 223 -7.58 -12.65 -1.53
CA LEU A 223 -6.26 -13.17 -1.87
C LEU A 223 -6.16 -13.59 -3.35
N ASP A 224 -7.05 -13.14 -4.20
CA ASP A 224 -6.98 -13.44 -5.63
C ASP A 224 -5.77 -12.76 -6.27
N LYS A 225 -5.17 -13.43 -7.24
CA LYS A 225 -3.99 -12.93 -7.97
C LYS A 225 -4.28 -11.72 -8.85
N LEU A 226 -5.54 -11.53 -9.22
CA LEU A 226 -6.01 -10.38 -9.99
C LEU A 226 -6.85 -9.46 -9.10
N PRO A 227 -6.84 -8.15 -9.34
CA PRO A 227 -7.75 -7.23 -8.68
C PRO A 227 -9.20 -7.67 -8.89
N GLN A 228 -10.02 -7.57 -7.85
CA GLN A 228 -11.45 -7.92 -7.90
C GLN A 228 -12.29 -6.66 -7.62
N LEU A 229 -13.37 -6.50 -8.38
CA LEU A 229 -14.32 -5.39 -8.21
C LEU A 229 -15.29 -5.71 -7.05
N VAL A 230 -14.79 -5.67 -5.84
CA VAL A 230 -15.53 -5.94 -4.60
C VAL A 230 -15.49 -4.73 -3.67
N SER A 231 -16.39 -4.69 -2.71
CA SER A 231 -16.40 -3.72 -1.63
C SER A 231 -15.97 -4.38 -0.32
N LEU A 232 -15.22 -3.64 0.50
CA LEU A 232 -14.82 -4.04 1.85
C LEU A 232 -15.42 -3.06 2.88
N PRO A 233 -16.75 -3.05 3.07
CA PRO A 233 -17.42 -2.04 3.86
C PRO A 233 -17.00 -2.07 5.32
N VAL A 234 -16.83 -0.87 5.89
CA VAL A 234 -16.72 -0.65 7.33
C VAL A 234 -17.79 0.38 7.73
N ARG A 235 -18.64 0.02 8.69
CA ARG A 235 -19.76 0.86 9.09
C ARG A 235 -19.97 0.84 10.60
N ALA A 236 -20.15 2.02 11.18
CA ALA A 236 -20.61 2.14 12.57
C ALA A 236 -22.10 1.76 12.69
N ALA A 237 -22.42 0.80 13.55
CA ALA A 237 -23.78 0.35 13.85
C ALA A 237 -24.08 0.59 15.34
N GLY A 238 -24.30 1.85 15.73
CA GLY A 238 -24.30 2.28 17.12
C GLY A 238 -22.91 2.20 17.74
N ASP A 239 -22.74 1.39 18.78
CA ASP A 239 -21.44 1.11 19.41
C ASP A 239 -20.72 -0.12 18.82
N GLU A 240 -21.34 -0.78 17.85
CA GLU A 240 -20.82 -1.93 17.11
C GLU A 240 -20.23 -1.47 15.77
N VAL A 241 -19.42 -2.35 15.12
CA VAL A 241 -18.83 -2.05 13.82
C VAL A 241 -19.05 -3.23 12.88
N ASP A 242 -19.64 -2.97 11.73
CA ASP A 242 -19.76 -3.94 10.64
C ASP A 242 -18.50 -3.89 9.77
N ILE A 243 -17.97 -5.06 9.42
CA ILE A 243 -16.89 -5.27 8.45
C ILE A 243 -17.21 -6.48 7.57
N GLY A 244 -16.85 -6.41 6.28
CA GLY A 244 -17.15 -7.50 5.37
C GLY A 244 -16.41 -7.42 4.04
N LEU A 245 -16.71 -8.42 3.17
CA LEU A 245 -16.32 -8.45 1.77
C LEU A 245 -17.53 -8.81 0.94
N VAL A 246 -17.91 -7.93 0.00
CA VAL A 246 -19.15 -7.99 -0.76
C VAL A 246 -18.85 -7.78 -2.24
N ASP A 247 -19.33 -8.69 -3.07
CA ASP A 247 -19.50 -8.49 -4.51
C ASP A 247 -20.89 -7.88 -4.72
N ASP A 248 -20.96 -6.61 -5.07
CA ASP A 248 -22.21 -5.86 -5.28
C ASP A 248 -22.56 -5.67 -6.79
N ALA A 249 -21.94 -6.47 -7.65
CA ALA A 249 -22.30 -6.53 -9.06
C ALA A 249 -23.66 -7.23 -9.25
N LYS A 250 -24.56 -6.52 -9.91
CA LYS A 250 -25.88 -7.09 -10.29
C LYS A 250 -25.73 -8.15 -11.36
N ARG A 251 -26.33 -9.32 -11.13
CA ARG A 251 -26.26 -10.43 -12.09
C ARG A 251 -27.43 -11.41 -11.94
N THR A 252 -27.77 -12.09 -13.01
CA THR A 252 -28.75 -13.19 -12.99
C THR A 252 -28.03 -14.52 -12.78
N LEU A 253 -28.42 -15.26 -11.75
CA LEU A 253 -27.96 -16.62 -11.50
C LEU A 253 -28.98 -17.63 -12.05
N ALA A 254 -28.73 -18.19 -13.23
CA ALA A 254 -29.61 -19.14 -13.88
C ALA A 254 -29.76 -20.42 -13.04
N PRO A 255 -30.88 -21.21 -13.26
CA PRO A 255 -30.98 -22.54 -12.67
C PRO A 255 -29.77 -23.41 -12.96
N GLY A 256 -29.25 -24.07 -11.93
CA GLY A 256 -28.04 -24.89 -12.00
C GLY A 256 -26.70 -24.12 -11.93
N ALA A 257 -26.69 -22.80 -12.14
CA ALA A 257 -25.48 -21.99 -12.09
C ALA A 257 -24.95 -21.80 -10.66
N THR A 258 -23.64 -21.57 -10.55
CA THR A 258 -22.93 -21.30 -9.29
C THR A 258 -22.12 -20.02 -9.44
N LEU A 259 -22.24 -19.12 -8.48
CA LEU A 259 -21.40 -17.96 -8.30
C LEU A 259 -20.36 -18.28 -7.23
N ALA A 260 -19.08 -18.35 -7.61
CA ALA A 260 -17.95 -18.38 -6.68
C ALA A 260 -17.51 -16.94 -6.40
N LEU A 261 -17.31 -16.60 -5.14
CA LEU A 261 -16.75 -15.31 -4.71
C LEU A 261 -15.24 -15.36 -4.60
N PRO A 262 -14.55 -14.21 -4.59
CA PRO A 262 -13.12 -14.15 -4.39
C PRO A 262 -12.68 -14.89 -3.13
N LEU A 263 -11.51 -15.56 -3.19
CA LEU A 263 -10.94 -16.19 -2.01
C LEU A 263 -10.63 -15.15 -0.96
N SER A 264 -11.35 -15.17 0.13
CA SER A 264 -11.24 -14.19 1.20
C SER A 264 -10.35 -14.70 2.32
N PHE A 265 -9.82 -13.79 3.14
CA PHE A 265 -9.23 -14.13 4.43
C PHE A 265 -9.88 -13.32 5.56
N VAL A 266 -9.87 -13.90 6.74
CA VAL A 266 -10.22 -13.26 8.01
C VAL A 266 -9.05 -13.45 8.95
N THR A 267 -8.55 -12.38 9.57
CA THR A 267 -7.43 -12.48 10.50
C THR A 267 -7.71 -11.71 11.79
N VAL A 268 -7.46 -12.37 12.92
CA VAL A 268 -7.47 -11.77 14.26
C VAL A 268 -6.04 -11.48 14.67
N HIS A 269 -5.79 -10.29 15.18
CA HIS A 269 -4.44 -9.84 15.54
C HIS A 269 -4.43 -8.95 16.77
N GLY A 270 -3.25 -8.75 17.36
CA GLY A 270 -2.95 -7.67 18.30
C GLY A 270 -2.15 -6.57 17.61
N GLY A 271 -2.14 -5.37 18.18
CA GLY A 271 -1.52 -4.21 17.54
C GLY A 271 -2.42 -3.58 16.48
N ASP A 272 -1.85 -2.68 15.69
CA ASP A 272 -2.59 -1.94 14.66
C ASP A 272 -2.57 -2.62 13.28
N PHE A 273 -3.00 -1.89 12.27
CA PHE A 273 -3.09 -2.30 10.87
C PHE A 273 -1.79 -2.84 10.25
N TRP A 274 -0.63 -2.58 10.84
CA TRP A 274 0.63 -3.19 10.40
C TRP A 274 0.54 -4.71 10.37
N MET A 275 -0.05 -5.30 11.40
CA MET A 275 -0.10 -6.75 11.57
C MET A 275 -0.86 -7.46 10.44
N PRO A 276 -2.11 -7.08 10.11
CA PRO A 276 -2.83 -7.70 9.01
C PRO A 276 -2.26 -7.35 7.64
N LEU A 277 -1.70 -6.15 7.42
CA LEU A 277 -1.11 -5.79 6.13
C LEU A 277 0.20 -6.55 5.86
N ASP A 278 1.10 -6.69 6.85
CA ASP A 278 2.29 -7.54 6.70
C ASP A 278 1.90 -9.01 6.45
N ARG A 279 0.87 -9.50 7.15
CA ARG A 279 0.35 -10.85 6.94
C ARG A 279 -0.22 -11.04 5.54
N TYR A 280 -0.99 -10.07 5.04
CA TYR A 280 -1.49 -10.04 3.67
C TYR A 280 -0.34 -10.09 2.66
N ARG A 281 0.66 -9.20 2.80
CA ARG A 281 1.86 -9.21 1.97
C ARG A 281 2.54 -10.58 1.94
N ARG A 282 2.71 -11.21 3.10
CA ARG A 282 3.34 -12.54 3.20
C ARG A 282 2.51 -13.63 2.50
N LEU A 283 1.19 -13.61 2.63
CA LEU A 283 0.30 -14.52 1.91
C LEU A 283 0.40 -14.31 0.39
N MET A 284 0.36 -13.05 -0.08
CA MET A 284 0.47 -12.74 -1.50
C MET A 284 1.86 -13.09 -2.06
N THR A 285 2.92 -12.97 -1.25
CA THR A 285 4.27 -13.41 -1.62
C THR A 285 4.33 -14.91 -1.93
N LEU A 286 3.58 -15.75 -1.21
CA LEU A 286 3.47 -17.19 -1.53
C LEU A 286 2.84 -17.45 -2.90
N GLN A 287 2.11 -16.50 -3.45
CA GLN A 287 1.53 -16.54 -4.79
C GLN A 287 2.43 -15.90 -5.86
N GLY A 288 3.62 -15.41 -5.48
CA GLY A 288 4.56 -14.72 -6.36
C GLY A 288 4.26 -13.24 -6.55
N ILE A 289 3.38 -12.63 -5.74
CA ILE A 289 3.04 -11.20 -5.81
C ILE A 289 3.73 -10.49 -4.64
N HIS A 290 4.81 -9.79 -4.95
CA HIS A 290 5.60 -9.04 -3.97
C HIS A 290 6.34 -7.88 -4.65
N ALA A 291 6.62 -6.82 -3.92
CA ALA A 291 7.46 -5.72 -4.40
C ALA A 291 8.88 -6.20 -4.73
N PRO A 292 9.57 -5.57 -5.69
CA PRO A 292 10.95 -5.89 -6.01
C PRO A 292 11.90 -5.45 -4.89
N VAL A 293 13.13 -5.95 -4.94
CA VAL A 293 14.23 -5.36 -4.16
C VAL A 293 14.67 -4.08 -4.89
N PRO A 294 14.53 -2.89 -4.28
CA PRO A 294 14.84 -1.65 -4.96
C PRO A 294 16.33 -1.56 -5.30
N PRO A 295 16.71 -0.94 -6.43
CA PRO A 295 18.09 -0.56 -6.70
C PRO A 295 18.65 0.37 -5.61
N ALA A 296 19.97 0.38 -5.42
CA ALA A 296 20.62 1.25 -4.43
C ALA A 296 20.27 2.73 -4.62
N ASP A 297 20.17 3.18 -5.85
CA ASP A 297 19.83 4.55 -6.22
C ASP A 297 18.41 4.96 -5.81
N ALA A 298 17.49 4.02 -5.56
CA ALA A 298 16.16 4.31 -5.02
C ALA A 298 16.18 4.92 -3.61
N TYR A 299 17.29 4.83 -2.90
CA TYR A 299 17.48 5.39 -1.56
C TYR A 299 18.24 6.73 -1.56
N GLU A 300 18.62 7.24 -2.73
CA GLU A 300 19.30 8.52 -2.85
C GLU A 300 18.32 9.71 -2.68
N PRO A 301 18.74 10.79 -1.99
CA PRO A 301 17.85 11.94 -1.75
C PRO A 301 17.59 12.73 -3.04
N VAL A 302 16.37 13.28 -3.12
CA VAL A 302 15.77 13.78 -4.36
C VAL A 302 15.59 15.30 -4.31
N TRP A 303 15.88 15.97 -5.42
CA TRP A 303 15.36 17.28 -5.78
C TRP A 303 14.47 17.17 -7.00
N CYS A 304 13.29 17.81 -6.95
CA CYS A 304 12.29 17.78 -8.01
C CYS A 304 12.03 19.19 -8.53
N ALA A 305 11.99 19.36 -9.85
CA ALA A 305 11.73 20.65 -10.50
C ALA A 305 10.28 21.15 -10.32
N TRP A 306 9.37 20.35 -9.74
CA TRP A 306 7.99 20.72 -9.47
C TRP A 306 7.82 21.96 -8.58
N GLY A 307 8.86 22.41 -7.90
CA GLY A 307 8.84 23.70 -7.22
C GLY A 307 8.62 24.88 -8.15
N TYR A 308 9.02 24.77 -9.41
CA TYR A 308 8.75 25.71 -10.48
C TYR A 308 7.42 25.43 -11.20
N GLU A 309 6.71 24.38 -10.81
CA GLU A 309 5.58 23.82 -11.54
C GLU A 309 5.93 23.59 -13.02
N ARG A 310 5.03 23.82 -13.94
CA ARG A 310 5.28 23.65 -15.39
C ARG A 310 6.20 24.70 -16.00
N GLU A 311 6.62 25.71 -15.24
CA GLU A 311 7.43 26.83 -15.72
C GLU A 311 8.96 26.55 -15.67
N PHE A 312 9.38 25.39 -15.20
CA PHE A 312 10.81 25.06 -15.21
C PHE A 312 11.38 24.98 -16.64
N SER A 313 12.66 25.29 -16.74
CA SER A 313 13.45 25.22 -17.95
C SER A 313 14.85 24.73 -17.63
N PHE A 314 15.62 24.26 -18.60
CA PHE A 314 17.00 23.82 -18.35
C PHE A 314 17.88 24.92 -17.71
N PRO A 315 17.81 26.20 -18.11
CA PRO A 315 18.56 27.25 -17.40
C PRO A 315 18.23 27.34 -15.91
N LEU A 316 16.95 27.24 -15.51
CA LEU A 316 16.53 27.27 -14.10
C LEU A 316 17.03 26.03 -13.35
N VAL A 317 16.86 24.85 -13.94
CA VAL A 317 17.35 23.59 -13.34
C VAL A 317 18.87 23.65 -13.15
N ARG A 318 19.62 24.07 -14.19
CA ARG A 318 21.08 24.24 -14.13
C ARG A 318 21.52 25.22 -13.04
N ALA A 319 20.80 26.30 -12.86
CA ALA A 319 21.09 27.26 -11.79
C ALA A 319 20.84 26.68 -10.38
N THR A 320 19.89 25.74 -10.25
CA THR A 320 19.55 25.11 -8.97
C THR A 320 20.55 23.98 -8.58
N ILE A 321 21.15 23.28 -9.55
CA ILE A 321 22.04 22.13 -9.32
C ILE A 321 23.15 22.41 -8.30
N PRO A 322 23.89 23.54 -8.33
CA PRO A 322 24.93 23.81 -7.33
C PRO A 322 24.39 23.81 -5.88
N LYS A 323 23.16 24.32 -5.68
CA LYS A 323 22.51 24.31 -4.35
C LYS A 323 22.13 22.90 -3.92
N MET A 324 21.53 22.11 -4.80
CA MET A 324 21.20 20.74 -4.48
C MET A 324 22.44 19.89 -4.17
N GLN A 325 23.56 20.07 -4.92
CA GLN A 325 24.83 19.40 -4.62
C GLN A 325 25.40 19.80 -3.27
N ALA A 326 25.37 21.09 -2.94
CA ALA A 326 25.81 21.60 -1.65
C ALA A 326 25.00 21.08 -0.46
N LEU A 327 23.73 20.71 -0.68
CA LEU A 327 22.85 20.05 0.27
C LEU A 327 23.08 18.51 0.33
N GLY A 328 23.78 17.92 -0.63
CA GLY A 328 24.01 16.48 -0.70
C GLY A 328 22.85 15.68 -1.33
N LEU A 329 22.05 16.33 -2.16
CA LEU A 329 20.99 15.68 -2.98
C LEU A 329 21.61 15.02 -4.21
N LYS A 330 20.98 13.97 -4.73
CA LYS A 330 21.52 13.15 -5.83
C LYS A 330 20.64 13.09 -7.06
N TRP A 331 19.33 13.02 -6.89
CA TRP A 331 18.40 12.97 -8.01
C TRP A 331 18.00 14.37 -8.48
N VAL A 332 18.01 14.57 -9.80
CA VAL A 332 17.39 15.70 -10.50
C VAL A 332 16.16 15.16 -11.22
N VAL A 333 14.96 15.56 -10.79
CA VAL A 333 13.71 15.13 -11.39
C VAL A 333 13.13 16.23 -12.26
N LEU A 334 12.96 15.97 -13.56
CA LEU A 334 12.12 16.77 -14.43
C LEU A 334 10.67 16.31 -14.26
N ASP A 335 9.84 17.17 -13.69
CA ASP A 335 8.43 16.87 -13.40
C ASP A 335 7.50 17.25 -14.57
N ASP A 336 6.18 17.29 -14.34
CA ASP A 336 5.18 17.71 -15.36
C ASP A 336 5.52 19.09 -15.94
N GLY A 337 5.54 19.19 -17.27
CA GLY A 337 5.82 20.43 -17.98
C GLY A 337 7.03 20.40 -18.92
N TRP A 338 7.71 19.26 -19.05
CA TRP A 338 8.74 19.05 -20.06
C TRP A 338 8.16 18.65 -21.42
N GLN A 339 7.05 17.93 -21.40
CA GLN A 339 6.38 17.39 -22.58
C GLN A 339 5.53 18.46 -23.29
N LEU A 340 5.35 18.25 -24.60
CA LEU A 340 4.49 19.14 -25.40
C LEU A 340 3.03 19.12 -24.90
N ARG A 341 2.49 17.92 -24.65
CA ARG A 341 1.16 17.67 -24.05
C ARG A 341 1.14 16.32 -23.36
N THR A 342 0.22 16.15 -22.42
CA THR A 342 -0.06 14.83 -21.85
C THR A 342 -0.50 13.88 -22.96
N GLY A 343 0.20 12.75 -23.10
CA GLY A 343 0.04 11.81 -24.20
C GLY A 343 1.16 11.92 -25.24
N ASP A 344 1.52 13.14 -25.65
CA ASP A 344 2.65 13.40 -26.56
C ASP A 344 3.98 13.41 -25.81
N TRP A 345 4.47 12.29 -25.41
CA TRP A 345 5.69 12.15 -24.60
C TRP A 345 6.95 12.51 -25.39
N ARG A 346 6.98 13.73 -25.94
CA ARG A 346 8.08 14.37 -26.64
C ARG A 346 8.37 15.75 -26.03
N PRO A 347 9.63 16.22 -26.10
CA PRO A 347 10.00 17.52 -25.56
C PRO A 347 9.20 18.67 -26.20
N ASP A 348 8.77 19.63 -25.37
CA ASP A 348 8.14 20.84 -25.85
C ASP A 348 9.14 21.68 -26.69
N PRO A 349 8.93 21.90 -27.98
CA PRO A 349 9.87 22.63 -28.82
C PRO A 349 10.04 24.11 -28.42
N ALA A 350 9.10 24.68 -27.66
CA ALA A 350 9.25 26.02 -27.13
C ALA A 350 10.30 26.09 -26.00
N LYS A 351 10.48 24.99 -25.27
CA LYS A 351 11.48 24.86 -24.19
C LYS A 351 12.76 24.16 -24.66
N TYR A 352 12.65 23.23 -25.58
CA TYR A 352 13.69 22.30 -26.02
C TYR A 352 13.74 22.26 -27.56
N PRO A 353 14.30 23.32 -28.21
CA PRO A 353 14.19 23.48 -29.65
C PRO A 353 14.90 22.38 -30.48
N ASN A 354 15.89 21.68 -29.89
CA ASN A 354 16.56 20.54 -30.53
C ASN A 354 15.95 19.19 -30.13
N GLY A 355 14.81 19.18 -29.42
CA GLY A 355 14.07 17.98 -29.08
C GLY A 355 14.86 16.96 -28.28
N ASP A 356 14.94 15.73 -28.81
CA ASP A 356 15.64 14.59 -28.16
C ASP A 356 17.12 14.88 -27.87
N ALA A 357 17.78 15.68 -28.69
CA ALA A 357 19.19 16.05 -28.50
C ALA A 357 19.38 16.94 -27.25
N ASP A 358 18.41 17.82 -26.95
CA ASP A 358 18.44 18.65 -25.73
C ASP A 358 18.28 17.76 -24.49
N MET A 359 17.38 16.78 -24.53
CA MET A 359 17.18 15.83 -23.43
C MET A 359 18.44 15.02 -23.14
N LYS A 360 19.04 14.44 -24.19
CA LYS A 360 20.25 13.67 -24.04
C LYS A 360 21.42 14.53 -23.51
N SER A 361 21.62 15.71 -24.07
CA SER A 361 22.67 16.62 -23.63
C SER A 361 22.50 17.05 -22.17
N PHE A 362 21.27 17.26 -21.76
CA PHE A 362 20.96 17.61 -20.36
C PHE A 362 21.30 16.43 -19.42
N VAL A 363 20.90 15.22 -19.77
CA VAL A 363 21.22 14.02 -18.97
C VAL A 363 22.74 13.79 -18.89
N ASP A 364 23.45 13.92 -20.01
CA ASP A 364 24.92 13.79 -20.05
C ASP A 364 25.58 14.85 -19.12
N GLU A 365 25.04 16.07 -19.06
CA GLU A 365 25.50 17.10 -18.12
C GLU A 365 25.26 16.71 -16.66
N ILE A 366 24.06 16.19 -16.32
CA ILE A 366 23.72 15.70 -14.99
C ILE A 366 24.70 14.60 -14.56
N HIS A 367 24.95 13.62 -15.44
CA HIS A 367 25.91 12.54 -15.20
C HIS A 367 27.35 13.04 -15.00
N SER A 368 27.78 14.06 -15.77
CA SER A 368 29.11 14.65 -15.64
C SER A 368 29.36 15.28 -14.25
N ARG A 369 28.28 15.58 -13.55
CA ARG A 369 28.30 16.14 -12.17
C ARG A 369 28.17 15.05 -11.09
N GLY A 370 28.10 13.76 -11.47
CA GLY A 370 27.91 12.64 -10.56
C GLY A 370 26.51 12.58 -9.95
N LEU A 371 25.52 13.09 -10.67
CA LEU A 371 24.10 13.11 -10.30
C LEU A 371 23.29 12.13 -11.15
N LEU A 372 22.06 11.86 -10.73
CA LEU A 372 21.10 10.98 -11.40
C LEU A 372 19.94 11.79 -11.96
N ALA A 373 19.42 11.40 -13.14
CA ALA A 373 18.32 12.08 -13.82
C ALA A 373 17.06 11.20 -13.86
N ARG A 374 15.91 11.76 -13.47
CA ARG A 374 14.59 11.12 -13.55
C ARG A 374 13.63 12.02 -14.28
N ILE A 375 12.65 11.44 -15.00
CA ILE A 375 11.64 12.19 -15.72
C ILE A 375 10.23 11.69 -15.42
N TRP A 376 9.30 12.62 -15.36
CA TRP A 376 7.89 12.40 -15.07
C TRP A 376 7.10 11.99 -16.32
N ILE A 377 6.14 11.06 -16.16
CA ILE A 377 5.12 10.71 -17.15
C ILE A 377 3.79 10.36 -16.49
N ALA A 378 2.68 10.65 -17.18
CA ALA A 378 1.33 10.23 -16.82
C ALA A 378 0.78 9.25 -17.88
N PRO A 379 1.17 7.97 -17.84
CA PRO A 379 1.14 7.09 -19.01
C PRO A 379 -0.26 6.66 -19.48
N LEU A 380 -1.29 6.75 -18.62
CA LEU A 380 -2.67 6.36 -18.96
C LEU A 380 -3.57 7.56 -19.32
N ALA A 381 -2.99 8.75 -19.47
CA ALA A 381 -3.73 9.97 -19.80
C ALA A 381 -3.32 10.51 -21.18
N VAL A 382 -4.30 10.93 -21.99
CA VAL A 382 -4.10 11.60 -23.27
C VAL A 382 -4.94 12.87 -23.32
N ALA A 383 -4.31 14.01 -23.59
CA ALA A 383 -4.98 15.29 -23.63
C ALA A 383 -5.74 15.51 -24.94
N PRO A 384 -6.89 16.22 -24.92
CA PRO A 384 -7.53 16.70 -26.13
C PRO A 384 -6.55 17.53 -26.98
N GLY A 385 -6.51 17.25 -28.29
CA GLY A 385 -5.61 17.94 -29.23
C GLY A 385 -4.15 17.49 -29.19
N SER A 386 -3.82 16.40 -28.49
CA SER A 386 -2.54 15.70 -28.66
C SER A 386 -2.55 14.92 -29.98
N ASP A 387 -1.37 14.79 -30.60
CA ASP A 387 -1.20 13.94 -31.78
C ASP A 387 -1.50 12.48 -31.41
N GLU A 388 -1.11 12.08 -30.19
CA GLU A 388 -1.35 10.75 -29.67
C GLU A 388 -2.84 10.39 -29.65
N LEU A 389 -3.70 11.27 -29.16
CA LEU A 389 -5.15 11.02 -29.16
C LEU A 389 -5.69 10.94 -30.60
N HIS A 390 -5.20 11.80 -31.50
CA HIS A 390 -5.65 11.83 -32.88
C HIS A 390 -5.27 10.56 -33.63
N ASP A 391 -4.05 10.07 -33.46
CA ASP A 391 -3.50 8.94 -34.21
C ASP A 391 -3.92 7.58 -33.63
N ASN A 392 -4.25 7.52 -32.33
CA ASN A 392 -4.51 6.28 -31.58
C ASN A 392 -5.83 6.34 -30.80
N VAL A 393 -6.89 6.87 -31.42
CA VAL A 393 -8.24 6.92 -30.80
C VAL A 393 -8.78 5.55 -30.40
N ASP A 394 -8.29 4.49 -31.02
CA ASP A 394 -8.63 3.10 -30.71
C ASP A 394 -8.08 2.67 -29.32
N GLU A 395 -7.10 3.37 -28.74
CA GLU A 395 -6.59 3.07 -27.38
C GLU A 395 -7.52 3.56 -26.26
N LEU A 396 -8.50 4.41 -26.56
CA LEU A 396 -9.38 4.99 -25.54
C LEU A 396 -10.16 3.95 -24.76
N LEU A 397 -10.17 4.12 -23.43
CA LEU A 397 -11.11 3.41 -22.58
C LEU A 397 -12.50 4.03 -22.72
N LEU A 398 -13.46 3.26 -23.22
CA LEU A 398 -14.83 3.71 -23.42
C LEU A 398 -15.76 3.12 -22.37
N ASP A 399 -16.74 3.92 -21.95
CA ASP A 399 -17.85 3.45 -21.13
C ASP A 399 -18.88 2.63 -21.95
N LYS A 400 -19.92 2.14 -21.29
CA LYS A 400 -20.98 1.34 -21.92
C LYS A 400 -21.79 2.08 -23.01
N ASP A 401 -21.76 3.40 -22.98
CA ASP A 401 -22.48 4.28 -23.93
C ASP A 401 -21.55 4.76 -25.07
N GLY A 402 -20.29 4.30 -25.06
CA GLY A 402 -19.26 4.62 -26.06
C GLY A 402 -18.55 5.95 -25.82
N ALA A 403 -18.76 6.60 -24.69
CA ALA A 403 -18.06 7.83 -24.34
C ALA A 403 -16.67 7.52 -23.74
N PRO A 404 -15.63 8.34 -24.05
CA PRO A 404 -14.33 8.20 -23.42
C PRO A 404 -14.39 8.48 -21.93
N GLN A 405 -13.75 7.62 -21.13
CA GLN A 405 -13.55 7.87 -19.70
C GLN A 405 -12.61 9.08 -19.51
N VAL A 406 -13.00 9.98 -18.62
CA VAL A 406 -12.28 11.25 -18.37
C VAL A 406 -11.27 11.07 -17.24
N VAL A 407 -10.07 11.62 -17.43
CA VAL A 407 -9.11 11.97 -16.37
C VAL A 407 -9.34 13.43 -16.02
N SER A 408 -10.14 13.72 -15.00
CA SER A 408 -10.66 15.07 -14.75
C SER A 408 -9.56 16.04 -14.33
N TRP A 409 -8.59 15.56 -13.54
CA TRP A 409 -7.49 16.36 -12.98
C TRP A 409 -6.60 17.02 -14.05
N TRP A 410 -6.37 16.29 -15.18
CA TRP A 410 -5.55 16.81 -16.28
C TRP A 410 -6.33 17.17 -17.54
N ASN A 411 -7.66 17.24 -17.44
CA ASN A 411 -8.51 17.50 -18.61
C ASN A 411 -8.14 16.56 -19.77
N SER A 412 -8.01 15.30 -19.48
CA SER A 412 -7.55 14.26 -20.41
C SER A 412 -8.52 13.08 -20.47
N PHE A 413 -8.25 12.12 -21.33
CA PHE A 413 -8.99 10.87 -21.43
C PHE A 413 -8.11 9.70 -21.02
N TYR A 414 -8.73 8.62 -20.52
CA TYR A 414 -8.04 7.36 -20.25
C TYR A 414 -7.72 6.61 -21.54
N VAL A 415 -6.52 6.06 -21.63
CA VAL A 415 -6.23 4.94 -22.52
C VAL A 415 -6.33 3.62 -21.75
N CYS A 416 -6.76 2.55 -22.42
CA CYS A 416 -7.01 1.28 -21.76
C CYS A 416 -5.70 0.54 -21.43
N PRO A 417 -5.41 0.28 -20.15
CA PRO A 417 -4.16 -0.39 -19.75
C PRO A 417 -4.10 -1.86 -20.17
N ALA A 418 -5.25 -2.49 -20.40
CA ALA A 418 -5.33 -3.89 -20.83
C ALA A 418 -5.23 -4.07 -22.35
N TYR A 419 -5.17 -2.97 -23.11
CA TYR A 419 -5.02 -3.04 -24.56
C TYR A 419 -3.53 -3.16 -24.93
N GLY A 420 -3.18 -4.22 -25.67
CA GLY A 420 -1.78 -4.53 -25.99
C GLY A 420 -1.03 -3.39 -26.71
N LYS A 421 -1.72 -2.66 -27.61
CA LYS A 421 -1.14 -1.50 -28.30
C LYS A 421 -0.71 -0.40 -27.32
N THR A 422 -1.54 -0.10 -26.32
CA THR A 422 -1.22 0.87 -25.26
C THR A 422 0.03 0.43 -24.48
N GLN A 423 0.11 -0.86 -24.11
CA GLN A 423 1.26 -1.41 -23.39
C GLN A 423 2.54 -1.33 -24.23
N GLU A 424 2.49 -1.72 -25.50
CA GLU A 424 3.64 -1.67 -26.43
C GLU A 424 4.12 -0.25 -26.66
N ARG A 425 3.21 0.70 -26.86
CA ARG A 425 3.52 2.12 -27.05
C ARG A 425 4.23 2.70 -25.83
N MET A 426 3.68 2.48 -24.62
CA MET A 426 4.28 3.00 -23.40
C MET A 426 5.63 2.32 -23.09
N ALA A 427 5.77 1.04 -23.37
CA ALA A 427 7.05 0.35 -23.29
C ALA A 427 8.10 0.93 -24.27
N ALA A 428 7.68 1.34 -25.48
CA ALA A 428 8.58 1.99 -26.46
C ALA A 428 9.03 3.38 -25.97
N ILE A 429 8.10 4.17 -25.39
CA ILE A 429 8.41 5.47 -24.79
C ILE A 429 9.41 5.30 -23.62
N ALA A 430 9.19 4.33 -22.76
CA ALA A 430 10.11 4.04 -21.66
C ALA A 430 11.50 3.65 -22.15
N ARG A 431 11.60 2.80 -23.19
CA ARG A 431 12.89 2.45 -23.80
C ARG A 431 13.59 3.67 -24.41
N LYS A 432 12.85 4.57 -25.05
CA LYS A 432 13.40 5.82 -25.59
C LYS A 432 13.97 6.70 -24.47
N ILE A 433 13.21 6.95 -23.43
CA ILE A 433 13.62 7.79 -22.29
C ILE A 433 14.87 7.23 -21.62
N ILE A 434 14.90 5.94 -21.31
CA ILE A 434 16.00 5.32 -20.58
C ILE A 434 17.20 5.03 -21.51
N GLY A 435 16.95 4.57 -22.73
CA GLY A 435 18.00 4.14 -23.65
C GLY A 435 18.59 5.27 -24.51
N GLU A 436 17.72 6.06 -25.14
CA GLU A 436 18.18 7.10 -26.08
C GLU A 436 18.54 8.40 -25.37
N TRP A 437 17.71 8.85 -24.41
CA TRP A 437 18.00 10.08 -23.63
C TRP A 437 18.94 9.82 -22.46
N GLY A 438 19.00 8.57 -21.94
CA GLY A 438 19.93 8.14 -20.90
C GLY A 438 19.46 8.34 -19.46
N PHE A 439 18.18 8.68 -19.21
CA PHE A 439 17.66 8.84 -17.84
C PHE A 439 17.89 7.61 -16.98
N ASP A 440 18.00 7.82 -15.66
CA ASP A 440 18.23 6.80 -14.64
C ASP A 440 16.93 6.29 -14.02
N GLY A 441 15.80 6.89 -14.35
CA GLY A 441 14.51 6.47 -13.84
C GLY A 441 13.33 7.22 -14.40
N LEU A 442 12.14 6.69 -14.07
CA LEU A 442 10.84 7.29 -14.36
C LEU A 442 10.13 7.65 -13.06
N LYS A 443 9.43 8.79 -13.04
CA LYS A 443 8.36 9.12 -12.11
C LYS A 443 7.04 8.95 -12.86
N VAL A 444 6.31 7.88 -12.54
CA VAL A 444 5.00 7.55 -13.10
C VAL A 444 3.94 8.12 -12.16
N ASP A 445 3.08 9.00 -12.67
CA ASP A 445 2.23 9.80 -11.81
C ASP A 445 0.75 9.79 -12.24
N GLY A 446 -0.13 10.03 -11.26
CA GLY A 446 -1.55 10.31 -11.43
C GLY A 446 -2.51 9.49 -10.60
N GLN A 447 -3.59 10.11 -10.13
CA GLN A 447 -4.67 9.44 -9.39
C GLN A 447 -5.27 8.27 -10.18
N HIS A 448 -5.32 8.40 -11.48
CA HIS A 448 -5.86 7.42 -12.42
C HIS A 448 -5.04 6.12 -12.56
N LEU A 449 -3.93 5.99 -11.83
CA LEU A 449 -3.04 4.81 -11.92
C LEU A 449 -3.51 3.60 -11.09
N ASN A 450 -4.49 3.74 -10.21
CA ASN A 450 -4.88 2.69 -9.27
C ASN A 450 -6.24 2.07 -9.58
N GLY A 451 -7.14 2.84 -10.16
CA GLY A 451 -8.47 2.39 -10.52
C GLY A 451 -8.80 2.81 -11.95
N VAL A 452 -9.29 1.87 -12.73
CA VAL A 452 -9.76 2.09 -14.10
C VAL A 452 -11.20 1.62 -14.18
N ALA A 453 -12.03 2.34 -14.91
CA ALA A 453 -13.38 1.91 -15.19
C ALA A 453 -13.38 0.63 -16.08
N PRO A 454 -14.46 -0.17 -16.05
CA PRO A 454 -14.67 -1.22 -17.04
C PRO A 454 -14.63 -0.66 -18.46
N CYS A 455 -13.91 -1.34 -19.36
CA CYS A 455 -13.71 -0.89 -20.75
C CYS A 455 -14.67 -1.60 -21.69
N HIS A 456 -15.51 -0.82 -22.38
CA HIS A 456 -16.45 -1.31 -23.37
C HIS A 456 -16.01 -1.00 -24.82
N ASN A 457 -14.75 -0.64 -25.06
CA ASN A 457 -14.25 -0.37 -26.41
C ASN A 457 -14.21 -1.66 -27.23
N PRO A 458 -14.98 -1.75 -28.33
CA PRO A 458 -15.05 -2.98 -29.13
C PRO A 458 -13.73 -3.31 -29.84
N ALA A 459 -12.84 -2.35 -30.05
CA ALA A 459 -11.53 -2.56 -30.65
C ALA A 459 -10.58 -3.39 -29.77
N HIS A 460 -10.83 -3.45 -28.49
CA HIS A 460 -9.94 -4.14 -27.53
C HIS A 460 -10.21 -5.63 -27.41
N HIS A 461 -11.40 -6.11 -27.86
CA HIS A 461 -11.81 -7.51 -27.78
C HIS A 461 -11.68 -8.14 -26.38
N HIS A 462 -11.89 -7.36 -25.33
CA HIS A 462 -11.90 -7.87 -23.97
C HIS A 462 -12.95 -8.98 -23.79
N ALA A 463 -12.62 -10.04 -23.08
CA ALA A 463 -13.59 -11.09 -22.75
C ALA A 463 -14.71 -10.54 -21.86
N ARG A 464 -14.38 -9.57 -21.00
CA ARG A 464 -15.29 -8.85 -20.13
C ARG A 464 -14.82 -7.39 -19.97
N PRO A 465 -15.75 -6.43 -19.78
CA PRO A 465 -15.37 -5.04 -19.57
C PRO A 465 -14.40 -4.83 -18.38
N GLU A 466 -14.49 -5.65 -17.34
CA GLU A 466 -13.66 -5.60 -16.14
C GLU A 466 -12.18 -5.97 -16.39
N ASP A 467 -11.86 -6.53 -17.54
CA ASP A 467 -10.48 -6.89 -17.91
C ASP A 467 -9.55 -5.66 -17.86
N SER A 468 -10.07 -4.45 -18.14
CA SER A 468 -9.30 -3.20 -17.99
C SER A 468 -8.75 -3.02 -16.57
N THR A 469 -9.55 -3.32 -15.54
CA THR A 469 -9.16 -3.25 -14.13
C THR A 469 -8.29 -4.43 -13.73
N GLN A 470 -8.66 -5.64 -14.14
CA GLN A 470 -7.99 -6.87 -13.74
C GLN A 470 -6.58 -7.00 -14.34
N HIS A 471 -6.35 -6.42 -15.51
CA HIS A 471 -5.06 -6.43 -16.21
C HIS A 471 -4.28 -5.10 -16.10
N LEU A 472 -4.65 -4.22 -15.18
CA LEU A 472 -3.90 -3.00 -14.90
C LEU A 472 -2.45 -3.31 -14.51
N ALA A 473 -2.20 -4.35 -13.73
CA ALA A 473 -0.86 -4.76 -13.33
C ALA A 473 0.02 -5.21 -14.52
N ASP A 474 -0.57 -5.73 -15.60
CA ASP A 474 0.16 -6.12 -16.81
C ASP A 474 0.73 -4.89 -17.54
N PHE A 475 0.01 -3.78 -17.51
CA PHE A 475 0.51 -2.49 -18.02
C PHE A 475 1.74 -2.03 -17.24
N TYR A 476 1.71 -2.06 -15.91
CA TYR A 476 2.86 -1.72 -15.06
C TYR A 476 4.04 -2.65 -15.32
N LYS A 477 3.75 -3.95 -15.50
CA LYS A 477 4.76 -4.95 -15.86
C LYS A 477 5.44 -4.61 -17.18
N ALA A 478 4.66 -4.30 -18.22
CA ALA A 478 5.20 -3.97 -19.54
C ALA A 478 6.13 -2.73 -19.49
N LEU A 479 5.71 -1.68 -18.76
CA LEU A 479 6.51 -0.48 -18.55
C LEU A 479 7.80 -0.78 -17.77
N TYR A 480 7.69 -1.49 -16.65
CA TYR A 480 8.80 -1.83 -15.77
C TYR A 480 9.82 -2.72 -16.48
N ASP A 481 9.38 -3.77 -17.16
CA ASP A 481 10.26 -4.68 -17.90
C ASP A 481 11.00 -3.95 -19.03
N ALA A 482 10.32 -3.01 -19.71
CA ALA A 482 10.95 -2.19 -20.75
C ALA A 482 12.07 -1.30 -20.17
N VAL A 483 11.87 -0.70 -19.00
CA VAL A 483 12.90 0.07 -18.29
C VAL A 483 14.06 -0.82 -17.88
N LYS A 484 13.78 -1.95 -17.21
CA LYS A 484 14.81 -2.84 -16.67
C LYS A 484 15.61 -3.59 -17.74
N ALA A 485 15.01 -3.86 -18.88
CA ALA A 485 15.72 -4.46 -20.01
C ALA A 485 16.81 -3.55 -20.59
N VAL A 486 16.61 -2.22 -20.54
CA VAL A 486 17.59 -1.23 -21.00
C VAL A 486 18.62 -0.92 -19.91
N LYS A 487 18.15 -0.62 -18.69
CA LYS A 487 18.99 -0.23 -17.56
C LYS A 487 18.48 -0.91 -16.27
N PRO A 488 19.05 -2.06 -15.88
CA PRO A 488 18.57 -2.80 -14.71
C PRO A 488 18.56 -2.00 -13.40
N GLN A 489 19.43 -1.00 -13.27
CA GLN A 489 19.51 -0.12 -12.09
C GLN A 489 18.58 1.08 -12.16
N ALA A 490 17.90 1.33 -13.27
CA ALA A 490 16.97 2.44 -13.37
C ALA A 490 15.83 2.28 -12.34
N VAL A 491 15.40 3.41 -11.76
CA VAL A 491 14.39 3.44 -10.69
C VAL A 491 13.03 3.80 -11.27
N VAL A 492 12.04 2.95 -11.06
CA VAL A 492 10.64 3.24 -11.36
C VAL A 492 9.96 3.69 -10.07
N GLU A 493 9.72 4.99 -9.97
CA GLU A 493 8.90 5.60 -8.93
C GLU A 493 7.45 5.70 -9.42
N VAL A 494 6.50 5.34 -8.58
CA VAL A 494 5.07 5.50 -8.88
C VAL A 494 4.42 6.37 -7.81
N CYS A 495 3.83 7.50 -8.24
CA CYS A 495 3.13 8.46 -7.41
C CYS A 495 1.63 8.49 -7.80
N PRO A 496 0.73 7.91 -7.02
CA PRO A 496 -0.70 7.95 -7.32
C PRO A 496 -1.37 9.28 -6.91
N CYS A 497 -0.63 10.36 -6.82
CA CYS A 497 -1.09 11.76 -6.70
C CYS A 497 -2.15 11.95 -5.58
N GLY A 498 -1.80 11.58 -4.34
CA GLY A 498 -2.66 11.71 -3.15
C GLY A 498 -3.64 10.57 -2.92
N THR A 499 -3.72 9.59 -3.81
CA THR A 499 -4.58 8.41 -3.65
C THR A 499 -3.86 7.23 -3.02
N GLY A 500 -4.56 6.12 -2.77
CA GLY A 500 -3.96 4.86 -2.29
C GLY A 500 -3.16 4.14 -3.36
N TYR A 501 -2.42 3.12 -2.95
CA TYR A 501 -1.68 2.26 -3.88
C TYR A 501 -2.45 0.97 -4.16
N ALA A 502 -2.62 0.63 -5.44
CA ALA A 502 -3.13 -0.67 -5.83
C ALA A 502 -2.07 -1.75 -5.57
N TYR A 503 -2.38 -2.71 -4.70
CA TYR A 503 -1.41 -3.73 -4.26
C TYR A 503 -0.85 -4.54 -5.42
N HIS A 504 -1.68 -4.89 -6.40
CA HIS A 504 -1.27 -5.72 -7.54
C HIS A 504 -0.29 -5.01 -8.50
N ASN A 505 -0.14 -3.67 -8.38
CA ASN A 505 0.86 -2.91 -9.12
C ASN A 505 2.22 -2.87 -8.41
N MET A 506 2.28 -3.15 -7.09
CA MET A 506 3.51 -3.03 -6.28
C MET A 506 4.68 -3.91 -6.76
N PRO A 507 4.50 -5.07 -7.41
CA PRO A 507 5.60 -5.83 -8.01
C PRO A 507 6.42 -5.05 -9.06
N TRP A 508 5.89 -3.94 -9.55
CA TRP A 508 6.48 -3.14 -10.62
C TRP A 508 6.85 -1.72 -10.16
N ILE A 509 7.09 -1.55 -8.85
CA ILE A 509 7.42 -0.27 -8.21
C ILE A 509 8.71 -0.42 -7.40
N ASP A 510 9.77 0.31 -7.79
CA ASP A 510 11.01 0.35 -7.01
C ASP A 510 10.92 1.34 -5.85
N GLN A 511 10.28 2.50 -6.05
CA GLN A 511 10.14 3.54 -5.04
C GLN A 511 8.70 4.06 -5.00
N ALA A 512 8.13 4.17 -3.80
CA ALA A 512 6.78 4.67 -3.56
C ALA A 512 6.84 5.89 -2.63
N PRO A 513 6.49 7.11 -3.12
CA PRO A 513 6.38 8.29 -2.27
C PRO A 513 5.13 8.27 -1.39
N ALA A 514 5.07 9.17 -0.40
CA ALA A 514 3.88 9.45 0.39
C ALA A 514 2.70 9.91 -0.49
N SER A 515 3.00 10.35 -1.69
CA SER A 515 2.05 10.74 -2.72
C SER A 515 1.16 11.91 -2.25
N ASP A 516 1.66 13.11 -2.45
CA ASP A 516 1.00 14.38 -2.08
C ASP A 516 0.37 14.37 -0.67
N PRO A 517 1.15 14.16 0.39
CA PRO A 517 0.63 14.19 1.74
C PRO A 517 0.19 15.62 2.11
N GLU A 518 -0.87 15.73 2.91
CA GLU A 518 -1.40 17.02 3.37
C GLU A 518 -0.88 17.41 4.77
N SER A 519 -0.14 16.50 5.41
CA SER A 519 0.40 16.71 6.76
C SER A 519 1.56 15.78 7.07
N SER A 520 2.32 16.12 8.10
CA SER A 520 3.36 15.25 8.68
C SER A 520 2.81 13.91 9.17
N TRP A 521 1.57 13.91 9.68
CA TRP A 521 0.87 12.68 10.07
C TRP A 521 0.73 11.73 8.87
N GLN A 522 0.27 12.24 7.73
CA GLN A 522 0.12 11.42 6.53
C GLN A 522 1.46 10.88 6.03
N VAL A 523 2.54 11.65 6.08
CA VAL A 523 3.89 11.18 5.75
C VAL A 523 4.24 9.94 6.59
N ARG A 524 4.06 10.01 7.91
CA ARG A 524 4.41 8.89 8.82
C ARG A 524 3.51 7.69 8.64
N HIS A 525 2.22 7.92 8.55
CA HIS A 525 1.21 6.89 8.42
C HIS A 525 1.30 6.14 7.08
N LYS A 526 1.39 6.87 5.96
CA LYS A 526 1.59 6.27 4.63
C LYS A 526 2.92 5.49 4.58
N GLY A 527 3.97 5.99 5.25
CA GLY A 527 5.24 5.27 5.39
C GLY A 527 5.08 3.94 6.10
N LYS A 528 4.39 3.90 7.23
CA LYS A 528 4.08 2.64 7.94
C LYS A 528 3.28 1.67 7.06
N THR A 529 2.25 2.16 6.38
CA THR A 529 1.40 1.36 5.49
C THR A 529 2.19 0.75 4.33
N LEU A 530 2.98 1.57 3.63
CA LEU A 530 3.75 1.10 2.46
C LEU A 530 4.85 0.13 2.85
N LYS A 531 5.52 0.35 3.99
CA LYS A 531 6.49 -0.61 4.51
C LYS A 531 5.86 -1.93 4.97
N ALA A 532 4.60 -1.93 5.39
CA ALA A 532 3.85 -3.18 5.65
C ALA A 532 3.57 -3.95 4.35
N LEU A 533 3.16 -3.24 3.28
CA LEU A 533 2.74 -3.84 2.02
C LEU A 533 3.90 -4.21 1.08
N MET A 534 4.92 -3.36 0.99
CA MET A 534 6.05 -3.57 0.09
C MET A 534 7.25 -4.23 0.77
N GLY A 535 7.26 -4.29 2.09
CA GLY A 535 8.33 -4.84 2.93
C GLY A 535 9.01 -3.77 3.77
N ALA A 536 9.46 -4.19 4.95
CA ALA A 536 9.99 -3.30 6.00
C ALA A 536 11.23 -2.48 5.57
N SER A 537 11.94 -2.92 4.53
CA SER A 537 13.11 -2.24 3.96
C SER A 537 12.83 -1.64 2.57
N SER A 538 11.57 -1.54 2.14
CA SER A 538 11.21 -0.94 0.85
C SER A 538 11.61 0.54 0.78
N ALA A 539 11.87 1.03 -0.43
CA ALA A 539 12.21 2.42 -0.68
C ALA A 539 10.94 3.30 -0.66
N TYR A 540 10.45 3.58 0.54
CA TYR A 540 9.44 4.59 0.77
C TYR A 540 10.09 5.97 0.74
N ALA A 541 9.54 6.93 -0.03
CA ALA A 541 9.93 8.33 0.02
C ALA A 541 8.88 9.16 0.78
N GLY A 542 9.33 10.11 1.60
CA GLY A 542 8.41 10.98 2.35
C GLY A 542 7.62 11.97 1.48
N ASP A 543 7.81 11.91 0.16
CA ASP A 543 7.44 12.94 -0.80
C ASP A 543 8.19 14.26 -0.53
N HIS A 544 7.78 15.36 -1.16
CA HIS A 544 8.44 16.64 -0.96
C HIS A 544 8.22 17.14 0.46
N VAL A 545 9.30 17.44 1.18
CA VAL A 545 9.23 17.94 2.56
C VAL A 545 8.39 19.21 2.70
N GLU A 546 8.24 19.96 1.62
CA GLU A 546 7.38 21.15 1.53
C GLU A 546 5.89 20.83 1.69
N LEU A 547 5.48 19.59 1.54
CA LEU A 547 4.09 19.13 1.73
C LEU A 547 3.81 18.69 3.17
N SER A 548 4.83 18.63 4.02
CA SER A 548 4.66 18.33 5.44
C SER A 548 4.13 19.55 6.22
N THR A 549 3.71 19.34 7.46
CA THR A 549 3.27 20.41 8.36
C THR A 549 4.39 21.45 8.53
N GLY A 550 4.09 22.71 8.23
CA GLY A 550 5.07 23.79 8.25
C GLY A 550 6.08 23.80 7.08
N GLY A 551 5.96 22.87 6.12
CA GLY A 551 6.72 22.89 4.87
C GLY A 551 8.21 22.53 5.01
N GLN A 552 8.63 21.92 6.14
CA GLN A 552 10.03 21.59 6.42
C GLN A 552 10.22 20.53 7.52
N ASP A 553 9.24 19.64 7.71
CA ASP A 553 9.34 18.56 8.69
C ASP A 553 10.10 17.34 8.13
N PHE A 554 11.42 17.42 8.14
CA PHE A 554 12.26 16.29 7.79
C PHE A 554 12.16 15.13 8.81
N ALA A 555 11.86 15.46 10.07
CA ALA A 555 11.83 14.47 11.15
C ALA A 555 10.82 13.36 10.85
N SER A 556 9.66 13.68 10.29
CA SER A 556 8.65 12.70 9.90
C SER A 556 9.16 11.72 8.83
N THR A 557 9.79 12.22 7.78
CA THR A 557 10.36 11.36 6.72
C THR A 557 11.50 10.50 7.25
N VAL A 558 12.48 11.14 7.95
CA VAL A 558 13.67 10.45 8.44
C VAL A 558 13.32 9.43 9.52
N GLY A 559 12.39 9.78 10.41
CA GLY A 559 12.02 8.93 11.55
C GLY A 559 11.28 7.65 11.17
N VAL A 560 10.54 7.64 10.04
CA VAL A 560 9.93 6.40 9.52
C VAL A 560 10.83 5.64 8.55
N GLY A 561 12.08 6.08 8.40
CA GLY A 561 13.00 5.51 7.42
C GLY A 561 12.56 5.78 5.98
N GLY A 562 12.08 6.98 5.69
CA GLY A 562 11.76 7.44 4.35
C GLY A 562 12.96 8.10 3.66
N VAL A 563 12.94 8.07 2.32
CA VAL A 563 13.88 8.81 1.48
C VAL A 563 13.49 10.27 1.47
N VAL A 564 14.46 11.16 1.65
CA VAL A 564 14.24 12.61 1.65
C VAL A 564 14.07 13.11 0.23
N SER A 565 12.98 13.87 -0.01
CA SER A 565 12.71 14.57 -1.27
C SER A 565 12.34 16.01 -1.01
N THR A 566 12.69 16.91 -1.94
CA THR A 566 12.40 18.35 -1.89
C THR A 566 12.05 18.90 -3.27
N LYS A 567 11.40 20.06 -3.30
CA LYS A 567 11.08 20.81 -4.53
C LYS A 567 11.38 22.31 -4.45
N PHE A 568 12.38 22.70 -3.65
CA PHE A 568 12.75 24.08 -3.52
C PHE A 568 13.11 24.74 -4.86
N THR A 569 12.94 26.06 -4.95
CA THR A 569 13.34 26.86 -6.09
C THR A 569 14.60 27.68 -5.80
N TRP A 570 15.42 27.96 -6.81
CA TRP A 570 16.61 28.79 -6.77
C TRP A 570 17.06 29.09 -8.22
N PRO A 571 17.46 30.32 -8.58
CA PRO A 571 17.57 31.52 -7.76
C PRO A 571 16.28 32.39 -7.71
N VAL A 572 15.24 31.97 -8.39
CA VAL A 572 13.98 32.71 -8.49
C VAL A 572 12.83 31.96 -7.82
N ASP A 573 11.87 32.73 -7.38
CA ASP A 573 10.61 32.23 -6.83
C ASP A 573 9.48 32.58 -7.79
N PRO A 574 8.92 31.57 -8.50
CA PRO A 574 7.82 31.83 -9.45
C PRO A 574 6.49 32.15 -8.74
N LYS A 575 6.35 31.77 -7.44
CA LYS A 575 5.15 31.99 -6.64
C LYS A 575 5.46 32.56 -5.26
N PRO A 576 5.68 33.87 -5.13
CA PRO A 576 6.07 34.50 -3.86
C PRO A 576 5.12 34.20 -2.68
N LYS A 577 3.82 33.96 -2.91
CA LYS A 577 2.85 33.68 -1.85
C LYS A 577 3.00 32.28 -1.27
N ASP A 578 3.38 31.31 -2.12
CA ASP A 578 3.56 29.89 -1.76
C ASP A 578 5.03 29.52 -1.94
N SER A 579 5.93 30.38 -1.46
CA SER A 579 7.35 30.35 -1.76
C SER A 579 8.04 29.06 -1.37
N PHE A 580 8.65 28.41 -2.36
CA PHE A 580 9.61 27.32 -2.17
C PHE A 580 11.06 27.78 -2.30
N LEU A 581 11.31 29.10 -2.34
CA LEU A 581 12.66 29.65 -2.45
C LEU A 581 13.55 29.18 -1.30
N LEU A 582 14.74 28.69 -1.63
CA LEU A 582 15.74 28.30 -0.67
C LEU A 582 16.39 29.55 -0.06
N THR A 583 15.82 30.05 1.05
CA THR A 583 16.42 31.15 1.82
C THR A 583 17.65 30.67 2.60
N PRO A 584 18.56 31.57 3.06
CA PRO A 584 19.71 31.17 3.87
C PRO A 584 19.35 30.39 5.14
N GLU A 585 18.25 30.75 5.82
CA GLU A 585 17.75 30.07 7.02
C GLU A 585 17.25 28.67 6.68
N ARG A 586 16.50 28.53 5.59
CA ARG A 586 16.02 27.26 5.05
C ARG A 586 17.19 26.37 4.64
N GLU A 587 18.17 26.92 3.93
CA GLU A 587 19.37 26.19 3.49
C GLU A 587 20.16 25.62 4.68
N ALA A 588 20.34 26.39 5.76
CA ALA A 588 21.04 25.94 6.97
C ALA A 588 20.29 24.78 7.66
N HIS A 589 18.96 24.90 7.81
CA HIS A 589 18.11 23.87 8.38
C HIS A 589 18.13 22.59 7.53
N TRP A 590 17.97 22.70 6.24
CA TRP A 590 17.91 21.57 5.31
C TRP A 590 19.26 20.87 5.21
N LYS A 591 20.36 21.61 5.20
CA LYS A 591 21.72 21.03 5.23
C LYS A 591 21.94 20.14 6.45
N LYS A 592 21.42 20.55 7.62
CA LYS A 592 21.48 19.74 8.85
C LYS A 592 20.74 18.41 8.64
N TRP A 593 19.49 18.44 8.18
CA TRP A 593 18.64 17.25 8.05
C TRP A 593 19.05 16.32 6.91
N ILE A 594 19.38 16.88 5.73
CA ILE A 594 19.86 16.08 4.61
C ILE A 594 21.22 15.46 4.94
N GLY A 595 22.08 16.19 5.67
CA GLY A 595 23.33 15.66 6.21
C GLY A 595 23.11 14.51 7.20
N ALA A 596 22.14 14.63 8.11
CA ALA A 596 21.74 13.58 9.04
C ALA A 596 21.18 12.34 8.30
N TYR A 597 20.32 12.55 7.29
CA TYR A 597 19.84 11.49 6.41
C TYR A 597 20.99 10.78 5.71
N ASN A 598 21.89 11.52 5.06
CA ASN A 598 23.00 10.95 4.31
C ASN A 598 23.99 10.17 5.19
N ALA A 599 24.18 10.61 6.44
CA ALA A 599 25.04 9.93 7.40
C ALA A 599 24.46 8.60 7.90
N ARG A 600 23.15 8.50 8.04
CA ARG A 600 22.47 7.33 8.64
C ARG A 600 21.79 6.42 7.63
N ARG A 601 21.23 6.96 6.57
CA ARG A 601 20.48 6.21 5.54
C ARG A 601 19.47 5.24 6.16
N LEU A 602 18.62 5.72 7.08
CA LEU A 602 17.62 4.89 7.75
C LEU A 602 16.61 4.29 6.79
N SER A 603 16.45 4.86 5.61
CA SER A 603 15.62 4.30 4.52
C SER A 603 16.05 2.90 4.09
N GLN A 604 17.31 2.53 4.26
CA GLN A 604 17.87 1.20 4.00
C GLN A 604 17.76 0.25 5.21
N GLY A 605 17.25 0.73 6.33
CA GLY A 605 17.02 -0.08 7.54
C GLY A 605 15.72 -0.89 7.46
N THR A 606 15.48 -1.69 8.49
CA THR A 606 14.25 -2.48 8.66
C THR A 606 13.30 -1.73 9.58
N TYR A 607 12.15 -1.33 9.07
CA TYR A 607 11.09 -0.71 9.87
C TYR A 607 10.43 -1.75 10.77
N ARG A 608 10.30 -1.45 12.08
CA ARG A 608 9.78 -2.34 13.12
C ARG A 608 8.35 -1.94 13.49
N GLY A 609 7.44 -2.05 12.51
CA GLY A 609 6.07 -1.54 12.63
C GLY A 609 5.20 -2.26 13.66
N GLU A 610 5.59 -3.46 14.07
CA GLU A 610 4.93 -4.27 15.09
C GLU A 610 5.14 -3.76 16.53
N LEU A 611 6.10 -2.86 16.74
CA LEU A 611 6.48 -2.46 18.09
C LEU A 611 5.52 -1.47 18.74
N TYR A 612 4.87 -0.62 17.95
CA TYR A 612 4.00 0.44 18.48
C TYR A 612 2.72 0.58 17.66
N ASP A 613 1.62 0.77 18.37
CA ASP A 613 0.30 1.02 17.80
C ASP A 613 0.11 2.52 17.56
N ILE A 614 -0.11 2.91 16.30
CA ILE A 614 -0.20 4.32 15.90
C ILE A 614 -1.42 5.05 16.52
N ALA A 615 -2.49 4.32 16.83
CA ALA A 615 -3.69 4.87 17.43
C ALA A 615 -3.57 5.05 18.95
N PHE A 616 -2.97 4.07 19.62
CA PHE A 616 -3.08 3.92 21.07
C PHE A 616 -1.80 4.14 21.87
N ASP A 617 -0.62 3.99 21.26
CA ASP A 617 0.64 4.28 21.94
C ASP A 617 0.95 5.78 21.85
N LYS A 618 1.34 6.37 22.98
CA LYS A 618 1.70 7.80 23.07
C LYS A 618 3.04 7.94 23.83
N PRO A 619 3.94 8.85 23.39
CA PRO A 619 3.83 9.62 22.14
C PRO A 619 3.74 8.68 20.93
N GLU A 620 3.27 9.16 19.76
CA GLU A 620 3.35 8.40 18.52
C GLU A 620 4.81 7.99 18.28
N THR A 621 5.04 6.71 17.99
CA THR A 621 6.40 6.18 17.95
C THR A 621 6.61 5.30 16.71
N HIS A 622 7.73 5.54 16.02
CA HIS A 622 8.22 4.73 14.92
C HIS A 622 9.61 4.24 15.20
N VAL A 623 9.96 3.05 14.68
CA VAL A 623 11.27 2.44 14.92
C VAL A 623 11.86 1.90 13.63
N VAL A 624 13.12 2.21 13.38
CA VAL A 624 13.93 1.62 12.31
C VAL A 624 15.15 0.95 12.93
N GLU A 625 15.35 -0.32 12.61
CA GLU A 625 16.56 -1.07 12.98
C GLU A 625 17.55 -1.05 11.82
N LYS A 626 18.77 -0.61 12.07
CA LYS A 626 19.85 -0.65 11.11
C LYS A 626 21.18 -0.93 11.80
N ASP A 627 21.95 -1.87 11.24
CA ASP A 627 23.28 -2.26 11.75
C ASP A 627 23.30 -2.61 13.25
N GLY A 628 22.20 -3.25 13.74
CA GLY A 628 22.03 -3.62 15.15
C GLY A 628 21.69 -2.47 16.09
N VAL A 629 21.44 -1.28 15.56
CA VAL A 629 21.01 -0.08 16.29
C VAL A 629 19.54 0.16 16.07
N LEU A 630 18.78 0.42 17.15
CA LEU A 630 17.39 0.79 17.09
C LEU A 630 17.25 2.32 17.07
N HIS A 631 16.64 2.86 16.01
CA HIS A 631 16.38 4.29 15.88
C HIS A 631 14.89 4.54 16.14
N TYR A 632 14.60 5.24 17.22
CA TYR A 632 13.23 5.62 17.61
C TYR A 632 12.96 7.07 17.22
N ALA A 633 11.80 7.30 16.69
CA ALA A 633 11.27 8.64 16.41
C ALA A 633 9.96 8.82 17.15
N PHE A 634 9.91 9.80 18.04
CA PHE A 634 8.76 10.15 18.86
C PHE A 634 8.14 11.44 18.36
N TYR A 635 6.80 11.50 18.33
CA TYR A 635 6.05 12.67 17.85
C TYR A 635 4.90 13.00 18.81
N ALA A 636 4.83 14.25 19.21
CA ALA A 636 3.75 14.89 19.95
C ALA A 636 3.93 16.41 19.84
N ASP A 637 2.86 17.18 19.89
CA ASP A 637 2.94 18.63 19.92
C ASP A 637 3.82 19.09 21.10
N GLU A 638 3.60 18.49 22.26
CA GLU A 638 4.42 18.63 23.45
C GLU A 638 4.35 17.34 24.26
N TRP A 639 5.50 16.86 24.74
CA TRP A 639 5.57 15.67 25.59
C TRP A 639 6.41 15.94 26.82
N HIS A 640 5.91 15.50 27.97
CA HIS A 640 6.63 15.47 29.23
C HIS A 640 6.18 14.25 30.02
N GLY A 641 7.01 13.23 30.10
CA GLY A 641 6.68 11.99 30.83
C GLY A 641 7.44 10.76 30.34
N PRO A 642 7.03 9.60 30.85
CA PRO A 642 7.70 8.33 30.55
C PRO A 642 7.46 7.88 29.12
N VAL A 643 8.49 7.33 28.50
CA VAL A 643 8.45 6.65 27.21
C VAL A 643 9.13 5.29 27.34
N THR A 644 8.42 4.24 26.94
CA THR A 644 8.95 2.87 26.99
C THR A 644 9.55 2.48 25.65
N LEU A 645 10.82 2.14 25.59
CA LEU A 645 11.51 1.66 24.39
C LEU A 645 11.27 0.17 24.23
N ARG A 646 10.58 -0.22 23.14
CA ARG A 646 10.29 -1.63 22.82
C ARG A 646 11.30 -2.18 21.82
N GLY A 647 11.48 -3.50 21.79
CA GLY A 647 12.39 -4.18 20.86
C GLY A 647 13.83 -4.32 21.37
N LEU A 648 14.13 -3.86 22.59
CA LEU A 648 15.45 -4.00 23.21
C LEU A 648 15.77 -5.48 23.47
N GLY A 649 16.92 -5.95 23.03
CA GLY A 649 17.48 -7.24 23.41
C GLY A 649 18.16 -7.21 24.79
N PRO A 650 18.75 -8.35 25.22
CA PRO A 650 19.47 -8.45 26.51
C PRO A 650 20.62 -7.46 26.63
N GLY A 651 20.94 -7.03 27.86
CA GLY A 651 21.99 -6.10 28.18
C GLY A 651 21.55 -4.65 28.29
N ASP A 652 22.51 -3.78 28.60
CA ASP A 652 22.26 -2.35 28.72
C ASP A 652 22.43 -1.65 27.36
N TRP A 653 21.58 -0.63 27.14
CA TRP A 653 21.53 0.15 25.91
C TRP A 653 21.73 1.63 26.26
N ILE A 654 22.65 2.27 25.57
CA ILE A 654 22.88 3.72 25.64
C ILE A 654 21.92 4.36 24.65
N VAL A 655 21.16 5.35 25.13
CA VAL A 655 20.19 6.11 24.32
C VAL A 655 20.73 7.50 24.07
N GLU A 656 20.81 7.88 22.80
CA GLU A 656 21.37 9.15 22.35
C GLU A 656 20.40 9.89 21.43
N ASP A 657 20.16 11.17 21.67
CA ASP A 657 19.58 12.09 20.70
C ASP A 657 20.65 12.32 19.61
N TRP A 658 20.48 11.62 18.49
CA TRP A 658 21.51 11.60 17.46
C TRP A 658 21.44 12.80 16.50
N ILE A 659 20.39 13.60 16.57
CA ILE A 659 20.30 14.88 15.84
C ILE A 659 21.11 15.96 16.56
N GLU A 660 21.05 15.99 17.91
CA GLU A 660 21.77 16.96 18.74
C GLU A 660 23.11 16.42 19.32
N GLY A 661 23.38 15.12 19.13
CA GLY A 661 24.63 14.49 19.57
C GLY A 661 24.79 14.38 21.10
N ARG A 662 23.69 14.18 21.84
CA ARG A 662 23.72 14.13 23.32
C ARG A 662 23.16 12.80 23.85
N THR A 663 23.78 12.28 24.91
CA THR A 663 23.25 11.13 25.64
C THR A 663 21.97 11.52 26.39
N VAL A 664 20.91 10.71 26.22
CA VAL A 664 19.61 10.86 26.85
C VAL A 664 19.51 10.00 28.11
N GLY A 665 20.10 8.80 28.10
CA GLY A 665 20.07 7.89 29.23
C GLY A 665 20.57 6.49 28.90
N THR A 666 20.37 5.58 29.85
CA THR A 666 20.66 4.14 29.67
C THR A 666 19.43 3.33 30.06
N VAL A 667 19.10 2.32 29.28
CA VAL A 667 17.94 1.42 29.48
C VAL A 667 18.36 -0.02 29.29
N ASN A 668 17.52 -0.94 29.75
CA ASN A 668 17.61 -2.37 29.40
C ASN A 668 16.21 -2.99 29.33
N ALA A 669 16.12 -4.24 28.88
CA ALA A 669 14.84 -4.94 28.73
C ALA A 669 14.00 -5.02 30.03
N ALA A 670 14.63 -5.00 31.21
CA ALA A 670 13.92 -5.01 32.50
C ALA A 670 13.46 -3.60 32.94
N ARG A 671 14.13 -2.56 32.48
CA ARG A 671 13.83 -1.14 32.74
C ARG A 671 13.94 -0.35 31.44
N PRO A 672 12.95 -0.50 30.54
CA PRO A 672 13.02 0.08 29.20
C PRO A 672 12.47 1.51 29.12
N THR A 673 12.20 2.16 30.24
CA THR A 673 11.50 3.46 30.29
C THR A 673 12.44 4.59 30.62
N LEU A 674 12.31 5.71 29.91
CA LEU A 674 12.98 6.99 30.17
C LEU A 674 11.95 8.10 30.33
N GLU A 675 12.24 9.07 31.21
CA GLU A 675 11.54 10.34 31.28
C GLU A 675 12.06 11.25 30.17
N LEU A 676 11.20 11.61 29.22
CA LEU A 676 11.53 12.44 28.08
C LEU A 676 10.73 13.74 28.08
N GLN A 677 11.36 14.80 27.60
CA GLN A 677 10.71 16.07 27.33
C GLN A 677 11.11 16.56 25.95
N PHE A 678 10.11 16.84 25.10
CA PHE A 678 10.34 17.37 23.75
C PHE A 678 9.13 18.10 23.22
N LYS A 679 9.29 18.84 22.13
CA LYS A 679 8.24 19.51 21.39
C LYS A 679 8.34 19.08 19.92
N ASN A 680 7.22 18.79 19.30
CA ASN A 680 7.04 18.28 17.94
C ASN A 680 7.63 16.88 17.72
N HIS A 681 8.92 16.68 17.92
CA HIS A 681 9.60 15.41 17.72
C HIS A 681 10.86 15.25 18.56
N LEU A 682 11.26 13.99 18.75
CA LEU A 682 12.57 13.61 19.29
C LEU A 682 13.04 12.33 18.59
N LEU A 683 14.24 12.37 17.99
CA LEU A 683 14.85 11.23 17.31
C LEU A 683 16.03 10.72 18.13
N VAL A 684 15.91 9.51 18.67
CA VAL A 684 16.98 8.88 19.44
C VAL A 684 17.42 7.56 18.80
N LEU A 685 18.67 7.20 19.00
CA LEU A 685 19.15 5.85 18.76
C LEU A 685 19.40 5.13 20.10
N ALA A 686 19.22 3.81 20.10
CA ALA A 686 19.63 2.94 21.19
C ALA A 686 20.65 1.95 20.64
N ARG A 687 21.87 1.95 21.19
CA ARG A 687 22.95 1.00 20.89
C ARG A 687 23.36 0.25 22.14
N ARG A 688 23.82 -0.99 21.97
CA ARG A 688 24.29 -1.78 23.12
C ARG A 688 25.52 -1.10 23.79
N ALA A 689 25.55 -1.10 25.11
CA ALA A 689 26.72 -0.64 25.86
C ALA A 689 27.90 -1.59 25.56
N GLY A 690 29.08 -1.01 25.26
CA GLY A 690 30.27 -1.78 24.92
C GLY A 690 30.45 -2.16 23.45
N THR A 691 29.53 -1.80 22.56
CA THR A 691 29.77 -1.80 21.10
C THR A 691 30.20 -0.39 20.70
N ALA A 692 31.47 -0.24 20.29
CA ALA A 692 32.00 1.03 19.77
C ALA A 692 31.51 1.30 18.36
#